data_4e39e31a48124a0b20465703b9e2064d
#
_entry.id   4e39e31a48124a0b20465703b9e2064d
#
_cell.length_a   1.000
_cell.length_b   1.000
_cell.length_c   1.000
_cell.angle_alpha   90.00
_cell.angle_beta   90.00
_cell.angle_gamma   90.00
#
_symmetry.space_group_name_H-M   'P 1'
#
loop_
_entity.id
_entity.type
_entity.pdbx_description
1 polymer ?
#
loop_
_entity_poly.entity_id
_entity_poly.type
_entity_poly.pdbx_seq_one_letter_code
_entity_poly.pdbx_strand_id
1 'polypeptide(L)'
;MRRISVVPASIFSTTIRTLFVSAMALTASASLTSLFPLHADVLYLNEGEEHIGNIEKIGDGKIGFNEADGTKHTYVATETAHVLFSKIRPGDEISQVASITDPLVREILAKAPTAAQHPDSDYVTLFRRRTFTFRPDGSVLHERRKLLKILKEPGLDEANQSIFYAFDREKPDLVFAHTYGADGRVTHLTDDALSDEAIFSSTPEYDRLKKLKFALKKVDIGSVIDVLQRIETIPPTPLRPYVIDATFGQREPVLADEIVIEAPKNLALCIKTYQWTGNAPRMTDTVNASGNRVISWFFSDPKGYIPEQNMSSRSRIFPRLVITPETSWNDAAKAFKESLDKAAPSPERLDAFLTEAGIASGSQMMKAQRIYEAILKKIRLVDLSCFDYGGYDAPSADVVLKKRYASTFARTVLLYHALRRIGLPVDFGFAASWREGGIKREIPSLGQAEDALLRVSIDGETIYVTCDSDYLPFGHIAPAFQGTAAAFLEGDTFTFAITPEGDAVKNRVDQQVFVKLAANGSVDVRDVRCFRGPFETGIRGIKAAKTAEKRISAENTVKRVHPKARLIDFAYSNLDDLEAPVVLTLSYHIPDAALTASDKLMAMKNLWVNFESGSASLASRTYPMDCFVTSETTTTVVIELPDSYDWVPWNRTFSYACSFLDFGASLTQNGRTLLFADRFRVSRKTFQPADAYPQYRACVSAMADLDNQWIVLEKADVQATATPAQKKMTASETSHTDSPGNR
;
A
#
# COMPACT_ATOMS: atom_id res chain seq x y z
N MET A 1 16.33 9.88 -2.72
CA MET A 1 14.91 9.69 -2.97
C MET A 1 14.36 8.86 -1.85
N ARG A 2 13.58 9.43 -0.97
CA ARG A 2 12.83 8.64 0.01
C ARG A 2 11.75 7.90 -0.75
N ARG A 3 11.72 6.59 -0.60
CA ARG A 3 10.58 5.80 -1.05
C ARG A 3 9.41 6.17 -0.15
N ILE A 4 8.46 6.92 -0.65
CA ILE A 4 7.11 6.80 -0.14
C ILE A 4 6.65 5.44 -0.66
N SER A 5 6.72 4.41 0.17
CA SER A 5 6.02 3.18 -0.09
C SER A 5 4.53 3.49 0.04
N VAL A 6 3.94 4.00 -1.02
CA VAL A 6 2.51 3.84 -1.20
C VAL A 6 2.32 2.35 -1.42
N VAL A 7 2.14 1.63 -0.33
CA VAL A 7 1.48 0.33 -0.39
C VAL A 7 0.14 0.63 -1.05
N PRO A 8 -0.15 0.07 -2.21
CA PRO A 8 -1.51 0.15 -2.70
C PRO A 8 -2.35 -0.68 -1.72
N ALA A 9 -2.96 -0.03 -0.77
CA ALA A 9 -4.07 -0.55 0.02
C ALA A 9 -5.28 -0.71 -0.91
N SER A 10 -5.13 -1.41 -2.02
CA SER A 10 -6.12 -1.58 -3.05
C SER A 10 -6.73 -2.98 -3.04
N ILE A 11 -7.00 -3.53 -1.86
CA ILE A 11 -8.00 -4.61 -1.76
C ILE A 11 -8.96 -4.38 -0.57
N PHE A 12 -8.67 -3.49 0.40
CA PHE A 12 -9.55 -3.30 1.56
C PHE A 12 -9.83 -1.86 2.00
N SER A 13 -9.34 -0.82 1.33
CA SER A 13 -9.47 0.56 1.85
C SER A 13 -10.32 1.53 1.01
N THR A 14 -11.01 1.09 -0.04
CA THR A 14 -11.85 2.00 -0.86
C THR A 14 -13.22 2.31 -0.22
N THR A 15 -13.54 1.73 0.93
CA THR A 15 -14.88 1.87 1.52
C THR A 15 -14.95 2.75 2.78
N ILE A 16 -13.82 3.24 3.32
CA ILE A 16 -13.85 4.07 4.54
C ILE A 16 -13.53 5.56 4.27
N ARG A 17 -12.98 5.92 3.11
CA ARG A 17 -12.67 7.33 2.79
C ARG A 17 -13.76 8.11 2.06
N THR A 18 -14.85 7.49 1.62
CA THR A 18 -15.90 8.17 0.84
C THR A 18 -17.11 8.62 1.68
N LEU A 19 -17.08 8.48 3.00
CA LEU A 19 -18.21 8.81 3.88
C LEU A 19 -18.02 10.10 4.72
N PHE A 20 -16.95 10.87 4.52
CA PHE A 20 -16.75 12.13 5.25
C PHE A 20 -16.80 13.40 4.38
N VAL A 21 -17.11 13.32 3.09
CA VAL A 21 -17.17 14.51 2.19
C VAL A 21 -18.57 14.80 1.63
N SER A 22 -19.60 14.05 1.99
CA SER A 22 -20.95 14.23 1.42
C SER A 22 -22.02 14.70 2.39
N ALA A 23 -21.68 15.49 3.39
CA ALA A 23 -22.68 16.05 4.32
C ALA A 23 -22.55 17.56 4.55
N MET A 24 -22.05 18.34 3.57
CA MET A 24 -22.16 19.79 3.60
C MET A 24 -22.13 20.42 2.21
N ALA A 25 -23.12 20.10 1.41
CA ALA A 25 -23.41 20.89 0.21
C ALA A 25 -24.85 20.67 -0.23
N LEU A 26 -25.79 21.26 0.49
CA LEU A 26 -27.13 21.57 -0.04
C LEU A 26 -27.77 22.57 0.92
N THR A 27 -27.44 23.84 0.76
CA THR A 27 -28.39 24.98 0.88
C THR A 27 -27.67 26.27 0.49
N ALA A 28 -28.32 27.00 -0.41
CA ALA A 28 -28.10 28.39 -0.78
C ALA A 28 -27.40 28.62 -2.12
N SER A 29 -28.13 28.34 -3.20
CA SER A 29 -28.09 29.18 -4.40
C SER A 29 -28.77 30.51 -4.09
N ALA A 30 -27.95 31.51 -3.82
CA ALA A 30 -28.36 32.92 -3.99
C ALA A 30 -27.15 33.64 -4.61
N SER A 31 -27.35 34.01 -5.86
CA SER A 31 -26.49 34.90 -6.63
C SER A 31 -26.17 36.19 -5.86
N LEU A 32 -24.91 36.29 -5.43
CA LEU A 32 -24.26 37.55 -5.11
C LEU A 32 -22.93 37.55 -5.84
N THR A 33 -22.91 38.04 -7.07
CA THR A 33 -21.72 38.57 -7.73
C THR A 33 -21.30 39.83 -6.97
N SER A 34 -20.67 39.66 -5.81
CA SER A 34 -19.89 40.73 -5.20
C SER A 34 -18.46 40.64 -5.75
N LEU A 35 -18.05 41.69 -6.44
CA LEU A 35 -16.68 41.97 -6.82
C LEU A 35 -15.79 41.96 -5.55
N PHE A 36 -15.31 40.78 -5.18
CA PHE A 36 -14.17 40.71 -4.29
C PHE A 36 -12.92 41.09 -5.09
N PRO A 37 -12.09 42.01 -4.60
CA PRO A 37 -10.81 42.27 -5.25
C PRO A 37 -10.01 40.97 -5.22
N LEU A 38 -9.50 40.56 -6.37
CA LEU A 38 -8.76 39.31 -6.58
C LEU A 38 -7.49 39.15 -5.71
N HIS A 39 -7.22 40.09 -4.82
CA HIS A 39 -6.01 40.18 -3.99
C HIS A 39 -6.36 40.87 -2.67
N ALA A 40 -6.86 40.13 -1.70
CA ALA A 40 -7.08 40.64 -0.35
C ALA A 40 -6.31 39.81 0.67
N ASP A 41 -5.67 40.47 1.65
CA ASP A 41 -5.08 39.80 2.81
C ASP A 41 -6.21 39.25 3.72
N VAL A 42 -5.94 38.18 4.45
CA VAL A 42 -6.88 37.63 5.41
C VAL A 42 -6.24 37.60 6.79
N LEU A 43 -6.91 38.23 7.76
CA LEU A 43 -6.50 38.26 9.15
C LEU A 43 -7.43 37.35 9.96
N TYR A 44 -6.88 36.37 10.67
CA TYR A 44 -7.59 35.50 11.57
C TYR A 44 -7.32 35.87 13.02
N LEU A 45 -8.37 36.15 13.79
CA LEU A 45 -8.27 36.39 15.22
C LEU A 45 -8.28 35.07 16.01
N ASN A 46 -7.75 35.12 17.23
CA ASN A 46 -7.72 33.95 18.13
C ASN A 46 -9.13 33.43 18.49
N GLU A 47 -10.16 34.25 18.38
CA GLU A 47 -11.56 33.91 18.64
C GLU A 47 -12.24 33.27 17.41
N GLY A 48 -11.52 33.12 16.28
CA GLY A 48 -12.00 32.46 15.06
C GLY A 48 -12.68 33.41 14.08
N GLU A 49 -12.66 34.72 14.30
CA GLU A 49 -13.15 35.71 13.34
C GLU A 49 -12.16 35.88 12.21
N GLU A 50 -12.70 36.02 10.99
CA GLU A 50 -11.95 36.18 9.74
C GLU A 50 -12.24 37.57 9.15
N HIS A 51 -11.19 38.35 8.87
CA HIS A 51 -11.28 39.67 8.27
C HIS A 51 -10.57 39.67 6.92
N ILE A 52 -11.27 40.12 5.86
CA ILE A 52 -10.77 40.14 4.48
C ILE A 52 -10.56 41.61 4.06
N GLY A 53 -9.31 41.94 3.67
CA GLY A 53 -8.97 43.32 3.31
C GLY A 53 -7.51 43.49 2.95
N ASN A 54 -6.89 44.56 3.40
CA ASN A 54 -5.50 44.86 3.13
C ASN A 54 -4.77 45.30 4.42
N ILE A 55 -3.63 44.68 4.69
CA ILE A 55 -2.74 45.14 5.75
C ILE A 55 -2.03 46.40 5.30
N GLU A 56 -2.21 47.50 6.02
CA GLU A 56 -1.52 48.77 5.76
C GLU A 56 -0.19 48.88 6.51
N LYS A 57 -0.13 48.38 7.75
CA LYS A 57 1.05 48.48 8.59
C LYS A 57 1.08 47.39 9.66
N ILE A 58 2.25 46.84 9.92
CA ILE A 58 2.53 45.98 11.08
C ILE A 58 3.67 46.66 11.88
N GLY A 59 3.47 46.88 13.16
CA GLY A 59 4.48 47.46 14.05
C GLY A 59 3.91 47.79 15.41
N ASP A 60 4.79 47.94 16.41
CA ASP A 60 4.42 48.31 17.80
C ASP A 60 3.34 47.39 18.42
N GLY A 61 3.35 46.09 18.07
CA GLY A 61 2.38 45.11 18.54
C GLY A 61 0.97 45.28 17.96
N LYS A 62 0.82 45.99 16.87
CA LYS A 62 -0.47 46.27 16.21
C LYS A 62 -0.42 46.02 14.72
N ILE A 63 -1.57 45.64 14.15
CA ILE A 63 -1.81 45.41 12.75
C ILE A 63 -2.86 46.39 12.24
N GLY A 64 -2.47 47.35 11.43
CA GLY A 64 -3.39 48.23 10.69
C GLY A 64 -3.98 47.53 9.50
N PHE A 65 -5.28 47.37 9.44
CA PHE A 65 -6.01 46.61 8.44
C PHE A 65 -7.10 47.45 7.82
N ASN A 66 -7.23 47.40 6.51
CA ASN A 66 -8.25 48.08 5.72
C ASN A 66 -9.19 47.04 5.13
N GLU A 67 -10.37 46.90 5.69
CA GLU A 67 -11.39 45.93 5.27
C GLU A 67 -11.78 46.11 3.78
N ALA A 68 -12.36 45.09 3.19
CA ALA A 68 -12.78 45.11 1.79
C ALA A 68 -13.86 46.17 1.51
N ASP A 69 -14.60 46.62 2.52
CA ASP A 69 -15.58 47.72 2.46
C ASP A 69 -14.97 49.13 2.61
N GLY A 70 -13.65 49.20 2.84
CA GLY A 70 -12.90 50.43 3.04
C GLY A 70 -12.80 50.90 4.51
N THR A 71 -13.34 50.15 5.47
CA THR A 71 -13.27 50.48 6.90
C THR A 71 -11.86 50.14 7.41
N LYS A 72 -11.28 51.07 8.20
CA LYS A 72 -9.93 50.88 8.77
C LYS A 72 -10.01 50.42 10.22
N HIS A 73 -9.37 49.31 10.50
CA HIS A 73 -9.26 48.72 11.83
C HIS A 73 -7.80 48.61 12.27
N THR A 74 -7.59 48.58 13.58
CA THR A 74 -6.28 48.28 14.18
C THR A 74 -6.45 47.11 15.13
N TYR A 75 -5.87 45.96 14.79
CA TYR A 75 -5.89 44.77 15.63
C TYR A 75 -4.64 44.68 16.46
N VAL A 76 -4.73 44.08 17.64
CA VAL A 76 -3.56 43.82 18.49
C VAL A 76 -2.92 42.50 18.03
N ALA A 77 -1.62 42.49 17.83
CA ALA A 77 -0.91 41.32 17.30
C ALA A 77 -1.06 40.07 18.19
N THR A 78 -1.24 40.24 19.52
CA THR A 78 -1.47 39.12 20.44
C THR A 78 -2.87 38.50 20.34
N GLU A 79 -3.84 39.20 19.73
CA GLU A 79 -5.20 38.71 19.48
C GLU A 79 -5.33 38.06 18.08
N THR A 80 -4.26 38.12 17.30
CA THR A 80 -4.23 37.58 15.94
C THR A 80 -3.63 36.17 15.94
N ALA A 81 -4.38 35.19 15.44
CA ALA A 81 -3.93 33.80 15.33
C ALA A 81 -2.92 33.66 14.17
N HIS A 82 -3.26 34.19 13.01
CA HIS A 82 -2.37 34.22 11.84
C HIS A 82 -2.88 35.20 10.78
N VAL A 83 -2.00 35.54 9.86
CA VAL A 83 -2.29 36.40 8.71
C VAL A 83 -1.94 35.67 7.42
N LEU A 84 -2.87 35.62 6.48
CA LEU A 84 -2.61 35.21 5.12
C LEU A 84 -2.43 36.45 4.25
N PHE A 85 -1.21 36.67 3.78
CA PHE A 85 -0.93 37.76 2.84
C PHE A 85 -1.20 37.29 1.42
N SER A 86 -2.16 37.90 0.75
CA SER A 86 -2.52 37.55 -0.65
C SER A 86 -1.90 38.49 -1.67
N LYS A 87 -1.29 39.58 -1.24
CA LYS A 87 -0.62 40.53 -2.15
C LYS A 87 0.74 40.02 -2.58
N ILE A 88 0.99 40.15 -3.89
CA ILE A 88 2.35 40.18 -4.46
C ILE A 88 3.08 41.32 -3.75
N ARG A 89 4.07 41.01 -2.90
CA ARG A 89 4.91 42.04 -2.25
C ARG A 89 5.85 42.68 -3.28
N PRO A 90 6.31 43.92 -3.06
CA PRO A 90 7.47 44.43 -3.75
C PRO A 90 8.65 43.49 -3.49
N GLY A 91 9.05 42.71 -4.48
CA GLY A 91 9.99 41.58 -4.40
C GLY A 91 9.47 40.30 -5.03
N ASP A 92 8.15 40.10 -5.17
CA ASP A 92 7.57 39.11 -6.08
C ASP A 92 7.77 39.64 -7.51
N GLU A 93 9.01 39.66 -8.00
CA GLU A 93 9.34 40.13 -9.34
C GLU A 93 8.70 39.22 -10.38
N ILE A 94 7.62 39.71 -11.01
CA ILE A 94 7.13 39.13 -12.25
C ILE A 94 8.10 39.57 -13.33
N SER A 95 9.09 38.75 -13.61
CA SER A 95 9.99 38.94 -14.72
C SER A 95 9.40 38.37 -16.01
N GLN A 96 9.94 38.76 -17.15
CA GLN A 96 9.56 38.20 -18.43
C GLN A 96 10.47 37.00 -18.78
N VAL A 97 9.91 36.00 -19.44
CA VAL A 97 10.67 34.82 -19.93
C VAL A 97 11.85 35.34 -20.84
N ALA A 98 11.65 36.42 -21.56
CA ALA A 98 12.70 37.05 -22.37
C ALA A 98 13.90 37.54 -21.54
N SER A 99 13.75 37.80 -20.24
CA SER A 99 14.85 38.27 -19.37
C SER A 99 15.61 37.11 -18.69
N ILE A 100 15.25 35.82 -18.94
CA ILE A 100 15.95 34.66 -18.37
C ILE A 100 17.39 34.64 -18.87
N THR A 101 18.33 34.68 -17.96
CA THR A 101 19.78 34.64 -18.25
C THR A 101 20.34 33.21 -18.33
N ASP A 102 19.69 32.23 -17.67
CA ASP A 102 20.12 30.83 -17.70
C ASP A 102 19.97 30.22 -19.09
N PRO A 103 21.08 29.91 -19.80
CA PRO A 103 21.04 29.39 -21.16
C PRO A 103 20.38 28.03 -21.25
N LEU A 104 20.48 27.18 -20.18
CA LEU A 104 19.83 25.88 -20.13
C LEU A 104 18.30 26.02 -20.11
N VAL A 105 17.80 26.95 -19.29
CA VAL A 105 16.34 27.19 -19.20
C VAL A 105 15.81 27.72 -20.51
N ARG A 106 16.50 28.66 -21.15
CA ARG A 106 16.11 29.20 -22.47
C ARG A 106 16.03 28.10 -23.53
N GLU A 107 17.03 27.23 -23.58
CA GLU A 107 17.06 26.12 -24.53
C GLU A 107 15.90 25.15 -24.28
N ILE A 108 15.66 24.78 -23.02
CA ILE A 108 14.58 23.87 -22.62
C ILE A 108 13.19 24.43 -22.95
N LEU A 109 12.97 25.73 -22.63
CA LEU A 109 11.69 26.39 -22.92
C LEU A 109 11.40 26.45 -24.42
N ALA A 110 12.44 26.77 -25.23
CA ALA A 110 12.32 26.84 -26.69
C ALA A 110 11.98 25.48 -27.34
N LYS A 111 12.39 24.37 -26.72
CA LYS A 111 12.17 22.98 -27.21
C LYS A 111 11.06 22.24 -26.49
N ALA A 112 10.38 22.89 -25.54
CA ALA A 112 9.38 22.23 -24.69
C ALA A 112 8.21 21.71 -25.53
N PRO A 113 7.87 20.41 -25.42
CA PRO A 113 6.84 19.77 -26.23
C PRO A 113 5.45 20.33 -25.94
N THR A 114 4.54 20.13 -26.89
CA THR A 114 3.13 20.45 -26.77
C THR A 114 2.33 19.27 -26.24
N ALA A 115 1.10 19.49 -25.72
CA ALA A 115 0.21 18.45 -25.30
C ALA A 115 -0.13 17.45 -26.44
N ALA A 116 -0.16 17.91 -27.68
CA ALA A 116 -0.40 17.06 -28.85
C ALA A 116 0.71 16.02 -29.11
N GLN A 117 1.94 16.28 -28.66
CA GLN A 117 3.08 15.36 -28.80
C GLN A 117 3.08 14.28 -27.69
N HIS A 118 2.35 14.52 -26.59
CA HIS A 118 2.21 13.59 -25.45
C HIS A 118 0.73 13.52 -25.03
N PRO A 119 -0.16 12.96 -25.86
CA PRO A 119 -1.61 13.00 -25.64
C PRO A 119 -2.07 12.21 -24.40
N ASP A 120 -1.29 11.26 -23.91
CA ASP A 120 -1.63 10.40 -22.76
C ASP A 120 -0.99 10.86 -21.44
N SER A 121 -0.18 11.94 -21.46
CA SER A 121 0.58 12.41 -20.32
C SER A 121 -0.05 13.63 -19.67
N ASP A 122 0.02 13.72 -18.35
CA ASP A 122 -0.46 14.84 -17.55
C ASP A 122 0.60 15.98 -17.53
N TYR A 123 1.87 15.61 -17.57
CA TYR A 123 3.02 16.52 -17.68
C TYR A 123 4.21 15.80 -18.33
N VAL A 124 5.24 16.56 -18.70
CA VAL A 124 6.51 16.04 -19.20
C VAL A 124 7.65 16.62 -18.37
N THR A 125 8.51 15.76 -17.83
CA THR A 125 9.77 16.20 -17.22
C THR A 125 10.75 16.56 -18.32
N LEU A 126 11.01 17.84 -18.49
CA LEU A 126 11.91 18.37 -19.53
C LEU A 126 13.38 18.11 -19.15
N PHE A 127 13.68 18.32 -17.87
CA PHE A 127 15.01 18.14 -17.31
C PHE A 127 14.93 17.81 -15.82
N ARG A 128 15.73 16.84 -15.40
CA ARG A 128 15.94 16.54 -13.98
C ARG A 128 17.41 16.23 -13.75
N ARG A 129 18.05 16.96 -12.85
CA ARG A 129 19.40 16.67 -12.38
C ARG A 129 19.38 16.47 -10.87
N ARG A 130 20.06 15.41 -10.41
CA ARG A 130 20.29 15.09 -9.01
C ARG A 130 21.79 15.00 -8.81
N THR A 131 22.37 15.97 -8.12
CA THR A 131 23.81 16.02 -7.82
C THR A 131 24.03 15.66 -6.36
N PHE A 132 24.92 14.74 -6.12
CA PHE A 132 25.32 14.30 -4.79
C PHE A 132 26.82 14.59 -4.61
N THR A 133 27.13 15.61 -3.82
CA THR A 133 28.52 15.99 -3.53
C THR A 133 28.92 15.44 -2.17
N PHE A 134 29.82 14.47 -2.16
CA PHE A 134 30.44 13.95 -0.95
C PHE A 134 31.61 14.86 -0.58
N ARG A 135 31.56 15.46 0.60
CA ARG A 135 32.60 16.39 1.06
C ARG A 135 33.71 15.67 1.85
N PRO A 136 34.90 16.30 2.01
CA PRO A 136 36.00 15.71 2.77
C PRO A 136 35.70 15.44 4.25
N ASP A 137 34.75 16.19 4.85
CA ASP A 137 34.28 15.97 6.22
C ASP A 137 33.27 14.81 6.33
N GLY A 138 32.95 14.16 5.22
CA GLY A 138 32.00 13.07 5.13
C GLY A 138 30.54 13.51 4.96
N SER A 139 30.23 14.82 5.06
CA SER A 139 28.87 15.31 4.80
C SER A 139 28.49 15.16 3.34
N VAL A 140 27.19 15.12 3.02
CA VAL A 140 26.68 14.96 1.67
C VAL A 140 25.73 16.10 1.35
N LEU A 141 26.00 16.83 0.26
CA LEU A 141 25.09 17.78 -0.31
C LEU A 141 24.32 17.13 -1.48
N HIS A 142 23.02 17.03 -1.35
CA HIS A 142 22.13 16.59 -2.42
C HIS A 142 21.38 17.78 -3.01
N GLU A 143 21.68 18.12 -4.25
CA GLU A 143 20.96 19.12 -5.03
C GLU A 143 20.04 18.42 -6.03
N ARG A 144 18.81 18.89 -6.15
CA ARG A 144 17.83 18.38 -7.11
C ARG A 144 17.21 19.54 -7.86
N ARG A 145 17.47 19.63 -9.16
CA ARG A 145 16.76 20.52 -10.08
C ARG A 145 15.81 19.74 -10.95
N LYS A 146 14.56 20.22 -11.08
CA LYS A 146 13.52 19.60 -11.90
C LYS A 146 12.78 20.68 -12.69
N LEU A 147 12.81 20.57 -14.02
CA LEU A 147 11.98 21.35 -14.93
C LEU A 147 10.91 20.43 -15.50
N LEU A 148 9.64 20.78 -15.37
CA LEU A 148 8.54 20.02 -15.97
C LEU A 148 7.52 20.96 -16.61
N LYS A 149 6.86 20.50 -17.67
CA LYS A 149 5.77 21.21 -18.34
C LYS A 149 4.45 20.57 -18.06
N ILE A 150 3.48 21.36 -17.62
CA ILE A 150 2.11 20.93 -17.39
C ILE A 150 1.39 20.81 -18.74
N LEU A 151 0.76 19.66 -19.01
CA LEU A 151 0.07 19.40 -20.26
C LEU A 151 -1.45 19.31 -20.09
N LYS A 152 -1.92 18.86 -18.92
CA LYS A 152 -3.35 18.67 -18.59
C LYS A 152 -3.65 19.08 -17.14
N GLU A 153 -4.95 19.18 -16.83
CA GLU A 153 -5.43 19.56 -15.52
C GLU A 153 -4.87 18.70 -14.36
N PRO A 154 -4.80 17.33 -14.44
CA PRO A 154 -4.21 16.57 -13.34
C PRO A 154 -2.73 16.90 -13.09
N GLY A 155 -2.00 17.40 -14.08
CA GLY A 155 -0.62 17.86 -13.92
C GLY A 155 -0.46 19.10 -13.04
N LEU A 156 -1.53 19.86 -12.76
CA LEU A 156 -1.52 21.01 -11.85
C LEU A 156 -1.15 20.64 -10.42
N ASP A 157 -1.36 19.37 -10.02
CA ASP A 157 -0.95 18.87 -8.71
C ASP A 157 0.56 18.96 -8.46
N GLU A 158 1.37 19.01 -9.54
CA GLU A 158 2.82 19.23 -9.46
C GLU A 158 3.20 20.62 -8.91
N ALA A 159 2.25 21.57 -8.83
CA ALA A 159 2.45 22.85 -8.14
C ALA A 159 2.67 22.68 -6.63
N ASN A 160 2.09 21.63 -6.02
CA ASN A 160 2.20 21.35 -4.60
C ASN A 160 3.38 20.42 -4.33
N GLN A 161 4.43 20.92 -3.69
CA GLN A 161 5.64 20.17 -3.47
C GLN A 161 6.01 20.09 -1.98
N SER A 162 6.82 19.09 -1.64
CA SER A 162 7.33 18.91 -0.29
C SER A 162 8.74 18.35 -0.30
N ILE A 163 9.57 18.82 0.62
CA ILE A 163 10.88 18.27 0.93
C ILE A 163 10.76 17.56 2.27
N PHE A 164 10.87 16.24 2.27
CA PHE A 164 10.91 15.45 3.51
C PHE A 164 12.34 15.35 3.99
N TYR A 165 12.55 15.55 5.30
CA TYR A 165 13.87 15.51 5.90
C TYR A 165 13.85 15.09 7.36
N ALA A 166 14.94 14.55 7.86
CA ALA A 166 15.15 14.27 9.27
C ALA A 166 15.90 15.44 9.91
N PHE A 167 15.21 16.22 10.77
CA PHE A 167 15.73 17.50 11.27
C PHE A 167 16.99 17.37 12.13
N ASP A 168 17.24 16.20 12.71
CA ASP A 168 18.41 15.92 13.54
C ASP A 168 19.69 15.62 12.73
N ARG A 169 19.58 15.52 11.40
CA ARG A 169 20.72 15.17 10.52
C ARG A 169 20.68 15.79 9.13
N GLU A 170 19.58 16.36 8.74
CA GLU A 170 19.37 16.91 7.40
C GLU A 170 18.87 18.34 7.48
N LYS A 171 19.47 19.20 6.67
CA LYS A 171 19.07 20.60 6.52
C LYS A 171 18.55 20.81 5.10
N PRO A 172 17.22 20.97 4.93
CA PRO A 172 16.64 21.28 3.63
C PRO A 172 16.79 22.75 3.32
N ASP A 173 16.87 23.08 2.03
CA ASP A 173 16.86 24.42 1.48
C ASP A 173 16.12 24.43 0.15
N LEU A 174 15.15 25.31 -0.02
CA LEU A 174 14.55 25.60 -1.31
C LEU A 174 15.30 26.79 -1.94
N VAL A 175 16.22 26.48 -2.84
CA VAL A 175 17.06 27.51 -3.46
C VAL A 175 16.23 28.45 -4.31
N PHE A 176 15.31 27.90 -5.11
CA PHE A 176 14.28 28.64 -5.83
C PHE A 176 13.16 27.71 -6.33
N ALA A 177 12.00 28.31 -6.59
CA ALA A 177 10.90 27.69 -7.31
C ALA A 177 10.26 28.74 -8.23
N HIS A 178 10.29 28.48 -9.53
CA HIS A 178 9.84 29.40 -10.57
C HIS A 178 8.72 28.77 -11.39
N THR A 179 7.74 29.58 -11.77
CA THR A 179 6.72 29.22 -12.76
C THR A 179 6.91 30.07 -14.00
N TYR A 180 7.20 29.44 -15.12
CA TYR A 180 7.23 30.08 -16.44
C TYR A 180 5.86 29.90 -17.08
N GLY A 181 5.06 30.95 -17.08
CA GLY A 181 3.70 30.92 -17.63
C GLY A 181 3.71 30.86 -19.17
N ALA A 182 2.67 30.28 -19.73
CA ALA A 182 2.44 30.25 -21.16
C ALA A 182 2.24 31.67 -21.74
N ASP A 183 1.92 32.66 -20.91
CA ASP A 183 1.80 34.08 -21.22
C ASP A 183 3.15 34.82 -21.28
N GLY A 184 4.26 34.10 -21.06
CA GLY A 184 5.62 34.67 -21.06
C GLY A 184 6.04 35.35 -19.77
N ARG A 185 5.28 35.26 -18.70
CA ARG A 185 5.61 35.75 -17.36
C ARG A 185 6.35 34.74 -16.53
N VAL A 186 7.21 35.22 -15.65
CA VAL A 186 7.90 34.37 -14.64
C VAL A 186 7.41 34.77 -13.26
N THR A 187 6.90 33.80 -12.50
CA THR A 187 6.53 34.01 -11.10
C THR A 187 7.53 33.28 -10.21
N HIS A 188 8.07 33.96 -9.22
CA HIS A 188 9.01 33.43 -8.25
C HIS A 188 8.29 33.11 -6.95
N LEU A 189 8.68 32.03 -6.29
CA LEU A 189 8.22 31.71 -4.95
C LEU A 189 9.11 32.39 -3.92
N THR A 190 8.52 33.00 -2.91
CA THR A 190 9.22 33.68 -1.82
C THR A 190 9.25 32.83 -0.56
N ASP A 191 10.20 33.07 0.36
CA ASP A 191 10.45 32.26 1.55
C ASP A 191 9.23 32.19 2.50
N ASP A 192 8.39 33.21 2.48
CA ASP A 192 7.16 33.25 3.29
C ASP A 192 6.05 32.27 2.82
N ALA A 193 6.24 31.66 1.64
CA ALA A 193 5.35 30.60 1.15
C ALA A 193 5.76 29.19 1.61
N LEU A 194 6.78 29.08 2.47
CA LEU A 194 7.28 27.82 3.00
C LEU A 194 6.56 27.50 4.35
N SER A 195 6.12 26.25 4.49
CA SER A 195 5.56 25.73 5.75
C SER A 195 6.34 24.50 6.20
N ASP A 196 6.91 24.55 7.40
CA ASP A 196 7.65 23.43 8.00
C ASP A 196 6.77 22.71 9.01
N GLU A 197 6.40 21.46 8.69
CA GLU A 197 5.44 20.67 9.46
C GLU A 197 6.10 19.40 10.01
N ALA A 198 5.80 19.11 11.29
CA ALA A 198 6.08 17.80 11.90
C ALA A 198 5.13 16.74 11.33
N ILE A 199 5.64 15.52 11.07
CA ILE A 199 4.83 14.42 10.54
C ILE A 199 4.18 13.63 11.66
N PHE A 200 4.86 13.49 12.81
CA PHE A 200 4.45 12.65 13.93
C PHE A 200 4.28 13.45 15.24
N SER A 201 3.73 14.66 15.17
CA SER A 201 3.59 15.57 16.32
C SER A 201 2.86 14.98 17.54
N SER A 202 1.97 13.97 17.32
CA SER A 202 1.28 13.25 18.40
C SER A 202 2.15 12.21 19.14
N THR A 203 3.36 11.94 18.64
CA THR A 203 4.31 10.96 19.18
C THR A 203 5.71 11.54 19.17
N PRO A 204 6.08 12.36 20.17
CA PRO A 204 7.32 13.17 20.16
C PRO A 204 8.62 12.39 19.97
N GLU A 205 8.68 11.13 20.38
CA GLU A 205 9.85 10.27 20.18
C GLU A 205 10.12 9.96 18.70
N TYR A 206 9.11 10.13 17.84
CA TYR A 206 9.17 9.88 16.40
C TYR A 206 9.07 11.16 15.57
N ASP A 207 9.05 12.32 16.22
CA ASP A 207 8.93 13.64 15.56
C ASP A 207 10.28 14.11 14.99
N ARG A 208 11.05 13.18 14.40
CA ARG A 208 12.31 13.49 13.71
C ARG A 208 12.09 13.80 12.24
N LEU A 209 10.96 13.36 11.69
CA LEU A 209 10.63 13.58 10.29
C LEU A 209 9.79 14.82 10.16
N LYS A 210 10.28 15.73 9.35
CA LYS A 210 9.59 16.96 8.99
C LYS A 210 9.34 17.03 7.50
N LYS A 211 8.45 17.93 7.14
CA LYS A 211 8.07 18.19 5.77
C LYS A 211 8.03 19.69 5.53
N LEU A 212 8.97 20.18 4.74
CA LEU A 212 8.95 21.54 4.20
C LEU A 212 8.04 21.56 2.98
N LYS A 213 6.87 22.18 3.11
CA LYS A 213 5.88 22.32 2.03
C LYS A 213 5.97 23.66 1.36
N PHE A 214 5.65 23.68 0.08
CA PHE A 214 5.44 24.90 -0.70
C PHE A 214 4.53 24.64 -1.90
N ALA A 215 3.84 25.68 -2.33
CA ALA A 215 2.99 25.65 -3.51
C ALA A 215 3.41 26.75 -4.49
N LEU A 216 3.75 26.35 -5.72
CA LEU A 216 4.08 27.30 -6.78
C LEU A 216 2.84 28.08 -7.18
N LYS A 217 3.01 29.39 -7.39
CA LYS A 217 1.93 30.31 -7.78
C LYS A 217 1.80 30.36 -9.31
N LYS A 218 0.61 30.68 -9.81
CA LYS A 218 0.33 30.89 -11.24
C LYS A 218 0.70 29.72 -12.15
N VAL A 219 0.48 28.50 -11.67
CA VAL A 219 0.67 27.29 -12.47
C VAL A 219 -0.64 27.00 -13.22
N ASP A 220 -0.55 27.05 -14.55
CA ASP A 220 -1.64 26.77 -15.48
C ASP A 220 -1.22 25.69 -16.49
N ILE A 221 -2.17 25.19 -17.27
CA ILE A 221 -1.86 24.28 -18.38
C ILE A 221 -0.95 25.01 -19.38
N GLY A 222 0.18 24.40 -19.74
CA GLY A 222 1.21 24.95 -20.59
C GLY A 222 2.36 25.63 -19.82
N SER A 223 2.21 25.89 -18.52
CA SER A 223 3.30 26.42 -17.69
C SER A 223 4.44 25.42 -17.56
N VAL A 224 5.66 25.94 -17.34
CA VAL A 224 6.84 25.16 -16.96
C VAL A 224 7.22 25.52 -15.53
N ILE A 225 7.38 24.51 -14.70
CA ILE A 225 7.86 24.62 -13.32
C ILE A 225 9.35 24.32 -13.30
N ASP A 226 10.16 25.18 -12.64
CA ASP A 226 11.59 24.96 -12.39
C ASP A 226 11.88 25.09 -10.90
N VAL A 227 12.30 24.00 -10.28
CA VAL A 227 12.56 23.93 -8.84
C VAL A 227 13.95 23.41 -8.58
N LEU A 228 14.73 24.16 -7.80
CA LEU A 228 16.02 23.75 -7.26
C LEU A 228 15.92 23.65 -5.73
N GLN A 229 16.13 22.46 -5.21
CA GLN A 229 16.15 22.18 -3.79
C GLN A 229 17.47 21.50 -3.38
N ARG A 230 17.88 21.74 -2.14
CA ARG A 230 19.08 21.17 -1.52
C ARG A 230 18.72 20.46 -0.23
N ILE A 231 19.47 19.42 0.08
CA ILE A 231 19.48 18.79 1.40
C ILE A 231 20.94 18.56 1.76
N GLU A 232 21.39 19.17 2.84
CA GLU A 232 22.69 18.89 3.43
C GLU A 232 22.53 17.85 4.52
N THR A 233 23.29 16.75 4.45
CA THR A 233 23.24 15.64 5.39
C THR A 233 24.56 15.53 6.13
N ILE A 234 24.52 15.39 7.46
CA ILE A 234 25.72 15.14 8.27
C ILE A 234 26.41 13.82 7.86
N PRO A 235 27.70 13.60 8.20
CA PRO A 235 28.41 12.38 7.85
C PRO A 235 27.62 11.11 8.19
N PRO A 236 27.49 10.15 7.26
CA PRO A 236 26.78 8.90 7.50
C PRO A 236 27.55 8.02 8.50
N THR A 237 26.82 7.16 9.20
CA THR A 237 27.35 6.13 10.08
C THR A 237 26.80 4.76 9.65
N PRO A 238 27.35 3.64 10.15
CA PRO A 238 26.81 2.31 9.84
C PRO A 238 25.31 2.16 10.19
N LEU A 239 24.82 2.85 11.23
CA LEU A 239 23.40 2.85 11.62
C LEU A 239 22.56 3.97 11.00
N ARG A 240 23.22 4.94 10.39
CA ARG A 240 22.58 6.03 9.63
C ARG A 240 23.26 6.16 8.26
N PRO A 241 23.13 5.10 7.43
CA PRO A 241 23.82 5.05 6.15
C PRO A 241 23.22 6.05 5.16
N TYR A 242 24.06 6.51 4.25
CA TYR A 242 23.62 7.28 3.10
C TYR A 242 23.55 6.37 1.88
N VAL A 243 22.34 6.15 1.35
CA VAL A 243 22.11 5.30 0.18
C VAL A 243 21.37 6.09 -0.88
N ILE A 244 21.96 6.17 -2.07
CA ILE A 244 21.32 6.67 -3.27
C ILE A 244 20.73 5.45 -3.97
N ASP A 245 19.39 5.38 -4.05
CA ASP A 245 18.67 4.32 -4.75
C ASP A 245 17.78 4.98 -5.81
N ALA A 246 18.14 4.82 -7.06
CA ALA A 246 17.48 5.48 -8.17
C ALA A 246 17.02 4.45 -9.20
N THR A 247 15.70 4.37 -9.40
CA THR A 247 15.08 3.62 -10.49
C THR A 247 14.73 4.57 -11.61
N PHE A 248 15.23 4.30 -12.82
CA PHE A 248 14.91 4.99 -14.05
C PHE A 248 13.61 4.43 -14.64
N GLY A 249 12.98 5.21 -15.56
CA GLY A 249 11.64 4.88 -16.07
C GLY A 249 10.53 5.45 -15.16
N GLN A 250 9.65 6.25 -15.72
CA GLN A 250 8.53 6.90 -15.03
C GLN A 250 7.27 6.79 -15.88
N ARG A 251 6.11 6.90 -15.24
CA ARG A 251 4.83 6.94 -15.93
C ARG A 251 4.80 8.07 -16.96
N GLU A 252 5.19 9.26 -16.52
CA GLU A 252 5.25 10.43 -17.39
C GLU A 252 6.60 10.50 -18.14
N PRO A 253 6.62 11.03 -19.36
CA PRO A 253 7.84 11.16 -20.14
C PRO A 253 8.94 11.96 -19.43
N VAL A 254 10.19 11.55 -19.64
CA VAL A 254 11.38 12.23 -19.13
C VAL A 254 12.37 12.44 -20.27
N LEU A 255 12.54 13.68 -20.69
CA LEU A 255 13.42 13.99 -21.82
C LEU A 255 14.90 13.95 -21.43
N ALA A 256 15.23 14.40 -20.23
CA ALA A 256 16.59 14.36 -19.69
C ALA A 256 16.56 14.10 -18.18
N ASP A 257 17.16 13.00 -17.73
CA ASP A 257 17.35 12.66 -16.31
C ASP A 257 18.83 12.36 -16.06
N GLU A 258 19.44 13.12 -15.17
CA GLU A 258 20.86 13.01 -14.87
C GLU A 258 21.08 12.79 -13.37
N ILE A 259 21.91 11.81 -13.05
CA ILE A 259 22.46 11.62 -11.71
C ILE A 259 23.95 11.91 -11.79
N VAL A 260 24.43 12.80 -10.93
CA VAL A 260 25.83 13.19 -10.84
C VAL A 260 26.33 12.91 -9.42
N ILE A 261 27.41 12.19 -9.32
CA ILE A 261 28.17 12.00 -8.07
C ILE A 261 29.46 12.80 -8.19
N GLU A 262 29.70 13.70 -7.28
CA GLU A 262 30.99 14.33 -7.08
C GLU A 262 31.56 13.88 -5.74
N ALA A 263 32.75 13.32 -5.75
CA ALA A 263 33.37 12.75 -4.54
C ALA A 263 34.89 12.97 -4.54
N PRO A 264 35.52 13.10 -3.36
CA PRO A 264 36.98 13.03 -3.24
C PRO A 264 37.50 11.76 -3.93
N LYS A 265 38.61 11.86 -4.66
CA LYS A 265 39.17 10.75 -5.46
C LYS A 265 39.46 9.50 -4.65
N ASN A 266 39.76 9.64 -3.36
CA ASN A 266 40.07 8.58 -2.43
C ASN A 266 38.80 7.99 -1.73
N LEU A 267 37.62 8.54 -1.93
CA LEU A 267 36.41 7.98 -1.36
C LEU A 267 35.97 6.75 -2.17
N ALA A 268 35.99 5.60 -1.51
CA ALA A 268 35.49 4.37 -2.10
C ALA A 268 33.95 4.35 -2.08
N LEU A 269 33.36 4.06 -3.23
CA LEU A 269 31.91 3.97 -3.42
C LEU A 269 31.54 2.57 -3.90
N CYS A 270 30.60 1.94 -3.20
CA CYS A 270 29.92 0.74 -3.67
C CYS A 270 28.83 1.17 -4.67
N ILE A 271 29.03 0.86 -5.95
CA ILE A 271 28.11 1.19 -7.03
C ILE A 271 27.56 -0.12 -7.60
N LYS A 272 26.24 -0.30 -7.59
CA LYS A 272 25.56 -1.47 -8.14
C LYS A 272 24.45 -1.06 -9.10
N THR A 273 24.34 -1.81 -10.18
CA THR A 273 23.31 -1.61 -11.21
C THR A 273 22.49 -2.88 -11.36
N TYR A 274 21.18 -2.71 -11.51
CA TYR A 274 20.21 -3.81 -11.70
C TYR A 274 19.33 -3.50 -12.91
N GLN A 275 18.88 -4.53 -13.62
CA GLN A 275 18.05 -4.40 -14.83
C GLN A 275 18.70 -3.46 -15.86
N TRP A 276 20.03 -3.52 -15.98
CA TRP A 276 20.84 -2.63 -16.82
C TRP A 276 20.90 -3.14 -18.27
N THR A 277 19.70 -3.25 -18.89
CA THR A 277 19.52 -3.77 -20.27
C THR A 277 18.66 -2.81 -21.08
N GLY A 278 18.73 -2.90 -22.40
CA GLY A 278 17.92 -2.07 -23.29
C GLY A 278 18.23 -0.58 -23.18
N ASN A 279 17.26 0.21 -22.75
CA ASN A 279 17.40 1.65 -22.56
C ASN A 279 18.04 1.99 -21.20
N ALA A 280 19.25 1.47 -20.94
CA ALA A 280 20.00 1.76 -19.73
C ALA A 280 20.65 3.16 -19.79
N PRO A 281 20.82 3.85 -18.63
CA PRO A 281 21.53 5.13 -18.58
C PRO A 281 22.96 5.05 -19.09
N ARG A 282 23.37 6.07 -19.83
CA ARG A 282 24.77 6.23 -20.28
C ARG A 282 25.61 6.81 -19.15
N MET A 283 26.75 6.21 -18.85
CA MET A 283 27.65 6.59 -17.77
C MET A 283 28.86 7.33 -18.31
N THR A 284 29.34 8.35 -17.58
CA THR A 284 30.67 8.95 -17.73
C THR A 284 31.38 8.98 -16.37
N ASP A 285 32.70 8.91 -16.38
CA ASP A 285 33.56 8.93 -15.18
C ASP A 285 34.78 9.77 -15.48
N THR A 286 34.91 10.89 -14.81
CA THR A 286 35.93 11.92 -15.07
C THR A 286 36.48 12.49 -13.77
N VAL A 287 37.49 13.33 -13.86
CA VAL A 287 38.02 14.12 -12.74
C VAL A 287 37.85 15.59 -13.07
N ASN A 288 37.27 16.38 -12.17
CA ASN A 288 37.10 17.81 -12.35
C ASN A 288 38.38 18.60 -12.02
N ALA A 289 38.34 19.93 -12.28
CA ALA A 289 39.46 20.80 -12.02
C ALA A 289 39.90 20.86 -10.55
N SER A 290 39.02 20.55 -9.60
CA SER A 290 39.30 20.47 -8.15
C SER A 290 39.91 19.14 -7.75
N GLY A 291 40.12 18.20 -8.69
CA GLY A 291 40.64 16.86 -8.40
C GLY A 291 39.62 15.84 -7.88
N ASN A 292 38.34 16.20 -7.81
CA ASN A 292 37.28 15.29 -7.42
C ASN A 292 36.88 14.38 -8.59
N ARG A 293 36.54 13.14 -8.28
CA ARG A 293 35.92 12.20 -9.23
C ARG A 293 34.48 12.62 -9.48
N VAL A 294 34.09 12.70 -10.75
CA VAL A 294 32.74 13.03 -11.18
C VAL A 294 32.20 11.88 -12.02
N ILE A 295 31.19 11.20 -11.51
CA ILE A 295 30.50 10.12 -12.22
C ILE A 295 29.10 10.60 -12.56
N SER A 296 28.70 10.48 -13.82
CA SER A 296 27.33 10.83 -14.20
C SER A 296 26.64 9.70 -14.97
N TRP A 297 25.33 9.63 -14.82
CA TRP A 297 24.44 8.74 -15.55
C TRP A 297 23.35 9.58 -16.19
N PHE A 298 23.25 9.51 -17.50
CA PHE A 298 22.25 10.20 -18.30
C PHE A 298 21.22 9.20 -18.85
N PHE A 299 19.95 9.52 -18.66
CA PHE A 299 18.80 8.72 -19.09
C PHE A 299 17.77 9.60 -19.81
N SER A 300 17.11 9.05 -20.83
CA SER A 300 15.99 9.68 -21.52
C SER A 300 14.95 8.63 -21.86
N ASP A 301 13.70 8.93 -21.51
CA ASP A 301 12.54 8.10 -21.86
C ASP A 301 11.39 9.03 -22.29
N PRO A 302 11.34 9.38 -23.60
CA PRO A 302 10.34 10.33 -24.10
C PRO A 302 8.93 9.76 -24.18
N LYS A 303 8.73 8.47 -23.90
CA LYS A 303 7.41 7.83 -23.94
C LYS A 303 6.83 7.60 -22.56
N GLY A 304 7.68 7.39 -21.54
CA GLY A 304 7.24 6.92 -20.24
C GLY A 304 6.69 5.48 -20.31
N TYR A 305 5.95 5.07 -19.28
CA TYR A 305 5.29 3.78 -19.28
C TYR A 305 3.83 3.88 -18.83
N ILE A 306 2.98 3.02 -19.36
CA ILE A 306 1.58 2.91 -18.93
C ILE A 306 1.52 1.85 -17.82
N PRO A 307 1.09 2.19 -16.58
CA PRO A 307 0.94 1.23 -15.51
C PRO A 307 -0.09 0.15 -15.85
N GLU A 308 0.27 -1.10 -15.61
CA GLU A 308 -0.63 -2.23 -15.72
C GLU A 308 -1.06 -2.72 -14.34
N GLN A 309 -2.30 -3.20 -14.20
CA GLN A 309 -2.78 -3.72 -12.93
C GLN A 309 -1.88 -4.86 -12.42
N ASN A 310 -1.55 -4.84 -11.11
CA ASN A 310 -0.63 -5.81 -10.48
C ASN A 310 0.76 -5.90 -11.14
N MET A 311 1.20 -4.84 -11.82
CA MET A 311 2.55 -4.74 -12.34
C MET A 311 3.59 -4.91 -11.23
N SER A 312 4.65 -5.64 -11.50
CA SER A 312 5.79 -5.76 -10.58
C SER A 312 6.41 -4.40 -10.27
N SER A 313 7.12 -4.30 -9.14
CA SER A 313 7.77 -3.05 -8.73
C SER A 313 8.71 -2.51 -9.82
N ARG A 314 8.71 -1.18 -9.97
CA ARG A 314 9.60 -0.49 -10.92
C ARG A 314 11.07 -0.85 -10.73
N SER A 315 11.50 -1.03 -9.49
CA SER A 315 12.88 -1.40 -9.13
C SER A 315 13.31 -2.78 -9.67
N ARG A 316 12.34 -3.62 -10.05
CA ARG A 316 12.54 -4.95 -10.64
C ARG A 316 12.38 -4.99 -12.16
N ILE A 317 11.85 -3.92 -12.75
CA ILE A 317 11.55 -3.85 -14.19
C ILE A 317 12.51 -2.91 -14.91
N PHE A 318 12.75 -1.74 -14.34
CA PHE A 318 13.53 -0.69 -14.97
C PHE A 318 14.96 -0.63 -14.45
N PRO A 319 15.89 -0.03 -15.21
CA PRO A 319 17.25 0.18 -14.74
C PRO A 319 17.29 0.84 -13.36
N ARG A 320 18.03 0.25 -12.44
CA ARG A 320 18.17 0.72 -11.06
C ARG A 320 19.63 0.89 -10.70
N LEU A 321 19.97 2.00 -10.11
CA LEU A 321 21.30 2.37 -9.65
C LEU A 321 21.27 2.51 -8.13
N VAL A 322 22.15 1.79 -7.44
CA VAL A 322 22.33 1.91 -5.99
C VAL A 322 23.76 2.30 -5.70
N ILE A 323 23.96 3.38 -4.93
CA ILE A 323 25.27 3.89 -4.55
C ILE A 323 25.27 4.16 -3.05
N THR A 324 26.35 3.72 -2.38
CA THR A 324 26.60 4.02 -0.97
C THR A 324 28.10 4.19 -0.77
N PRO A 325 28.59 5.02 0.17
CA PRO A 325 29.97 4.94 0.63
C PRO A 325 30.30 3.50 1.03
N GLU A 326 31.50 3.05 0.69
CA GLU A 326 31.92 1.69 0.99
C GLU A 326 32.02 1.49 2.51
N THR A 327 31.38 0.47 3.00
CA THR A 327 31.34 0.07 4.39
C THR A 327 31.33 -1.47 4.45
N SER A 328 31.36 -2.07 5.65
CA SER A 328 31.27 -3.51 5.77
C SER A 328 30.03 -3.93 6.57
N TRP A 329 29.51 -5.12 6.27
CA TRP A 329 28.46 -5.73 7.08
C TRP A 329 28.88 -5.96 8.53
N ASN A 330 30.18 -6.19 8.79
CA ASN A 330 30.71 -6.36 10.13
C ASN A 330 30.69 -5.05 10.93
N ASP A 331 30.99 -3.91 10.30
CA ASP A 331 30.90 -2.60 10.98
C ASP A 331 29.46 -2.27 11.33
N ALA A 332 28.53 -2.55 10.41
CA ALA A 332 27.10 -2.39 10.66
C ALA A 332 26.60 -3.32 11.78
N ALA A 333 27.06 -4.59 11.82
CA ALA A 333 26.68 -5.56 12.84
C ALA A 333 27.18 -5.16 14.22
N LYS A 334 28.46 -4.77 14.35
CA LYS A 334 29.03 -4.30 15.62
C LYS A 334 28.32 -3.08 16.15
N ALA A 335 28.13 -2.07 15.29
CA ALA A 335 27.41 -0.85 15.66
C ALA A 335 25.97 -1.15 16.10
N PHE A 336 25.28 -2.04 15.38
CA PHE A 336 23.91 -2.41 15.71
C PHE A 336 23.82 -3.21 17.00
N LYS A 337 24.73 -4.16 17.23
CA LYS A 337 24.80 -4.92 18.47
C LYS A 337 25.00 -4.01 19.69
N GLU A 338 25.93 -3.08 19.60
CA GLU A 338 26.16 -2.10 20.68
C GLU A 338 24.92 -1.24 20.93
N SER A 339 24.23 -0.83 19.87
CA SER A 339 22.99 -0.06 19.97
C SER A 339 21.87 -0.89 20.59
N LEU A 340 21.72 -2.16 20.19
CA LEU A 340 20.72 -3.10 20.70
C LEU A 340 20.97 -3.40 22.20
N ASP A 341 22.24 -3.60 22.60
CA ASP A 341 22.59 -3.83 24.01
C ASP A 341 22.28 -2.59 24.87
N LYS A 342 22.54 -1.39 24.37
CA LYS A 342 22.19 -0.12 25.05
C LYS A 342 20.68 0.13 25.13
N ALA A 343 19.91 -0.46 24.20
CA ALA A 343 18.46 -0.31 24.17
C ALA A 343 17.72 -1.22 25.16
N ALA A 344 18.44 -2.12 25.84
CA ALA A 344 17.86 -3.06 26.81
C ALA A 344 17.10 -2.32 27.91
N PRO A 345 15.92 -2.81 28.31
CA PRO A 345 15.18 -2.24 29.44
C PRO A 345 15.82 -2.64 30.77
N SER A 346 15.54 -1.87 31.82
CA SER A 346 15.97 -2.28 33.18
C SER A 346 15.34 -3.64 33.54
N PRO A 347 16.10 -4.54 34.22
CA PRO A 347 15.61 -5.86 34.58
C PRO A 347 14.28 -5.82 35.35
N GLU A 348 14.15 -4.88 36.29
CA GLU A 348 12.96 -4.76 37.14
C GLU A 348 11.71 -4.40 36.30
N ARG A 349 11.86 -3.51 35.32
CA ARG A 349 10.74 -3.09 34.47
C ARG A 349 10.37 -4.17 33.46
N LEU A 350 11.36 -4.88 32.95
CA LEU A 350 11.12 -6.01 32.07
C LEU A 350 10.43 -7.14 32.80
N ASP A 351 10.88 -7.52 34.00
CA ASP A 351 10.30 -8.58 34.80
C ASP A 351 8.85 -8.23 35.22
N ALA A 352 8.58 -6.97 35.55
CA ALA A 352 7.22 -6.51 35.80
C ALA A 352 6.33 -6.67 34.57
N PHE A 353 6.82 -6.31 33.38
CA PHE A 353 6.09 -6.50 32.13
C PHE A 353 5.85 -8.00 31.82
N LEU A 354 6.85 -8.86 32.02
CA LEU A 354 6.74 -10.30 31.83
C LEU A 354 5.72 -10.94 32.82
N THR A 355 5.68 -10.44 34.04
CA THR A 355 4.65 -10.83 35.03
C THR A 355 3.26 -10.42 34.55
N GLU A 356 3.14 -9.17 34.07
CA GLU A 356 1.90 -8.64 33.48
C GLU A 356 1.46 -9.42 32.22
N ALA A 357 2.39 -10.03 31.48
CA ALA A 357 2.13 -10.90 30.34
C ALA A 357 1.68 -12.32 30.74
N GLY A 358 1.74 -12.68 32.02
CA GLY A 358 1.23 -13.96 32.52
C GLY A 358 2.10 -15.17 32.16
N ILE A 359 3.44 -15.02 32.13
CA ILE A 359 4.38 -16.09 31.70
C ILE A 359 4.81 -17.05 32.83
N ALA A 360 4.20 -16.96 34.00
CA ALA A 360 4.60 -17.78 35.17
C ALA A 360 4.57 -19.30 34.91
N SER A 361 3.71 -19.74 33.97
CA SER A 361 3.55 -21.16 33.62
C SER A 361 3.37 -21.35 32.11
N GLY A 362 3.59 -22.56 31.61
CA GLY A 362 3.39 -22.94 30.23
C GLY A 362 4.70 -23.34 29.53
N SER A 363 4.57 -23.90 28.33
CA SER A 363 5.70 -24.22 27.45
C SER A 363 6.41 -22.94 26.99
N GLN A 364 7.63 -23.08 26.45
CA GLN A 364 8.36 -21.93 25.88
C GLN A 364 7.55 -21.26 24.75
N MET A 365 6.87 -22.05 23.92
CA MET A 365 5.99 -21.53 22.89
C MET A 365 4.87 -20.67 23.50
N MET A 366 4.14 -21.18 24.48
CA MET A 366 3.06 -20.41 25.14
C MET A 366 3.55 -19.12 25.80
N LYS A 367 4.74 -19.15 26.41
CA LYS A 367 5.34 -17.96 27.00
C LYS A 367 5.69 -16.94 25.94
N ALA A 368 6.30 -17.36 24.83
CA ALA A 368 6.64 -16.48 23.72
C ALA A 368 5.38 -15.83 23.09
N GLN A 369 4.33 -16.60 22.88
CA GLN A 369 3.04 -16.12 22.39
C GLN A 369 2.43 -15.08 23.34
N ARG A 370 2.39 -15.34 24.64
CA ARG A 370 1.86 -14.38 25.63
C ARG A 370 2.66 -13.08 25.68
N ILE A 371 3.98 -13.14 25.60
CA ILE A 371 4.84 -11.94 25.52
C ILE A 371 4.51 -11.13 24.28
N TYR A 372 4.45 -11.79 23.13
CA TYR A 372 4.11 -11.16 21.87
C TYR A 372 2.74 -10.47 21.91
N GLU A 373 1.71 -11.18 22.35
CA GLU A 373 0.36 -10.65 22.51
C GLU A 373 0.29 -9.49 23.51
N ALA A 374 1.05 -9.57 24.61
CA ALA A 374 1.11 -8.50 25.59
C ALA A 374 1.71 -7.24 24.97
N ILE A 375 2.74 -7.38 24.11
CA ILE A 375 3.30 -6.24 23.36
C ILE A 375 2.23 -5.66 22.42
N LEU A 376 1.56 -6.48 21.61
CA LEU A 376 0.54 -5.98 20.68
C LEU A 376 -0.64 -5.31 21.39
N LYS A 377 -1.09 -5.87 22.52
CA LYS A 377 -2.26 -5.36 23.28
C LYS A 377 -1.95 -4.11 24.12
N LYS A 378 -0.72 -3.99 24.65
CA LYS A 378 -0.35 -2.97 25.66
C LYS A 378 0.54 -1.87 25.15
N ILE A 379 1.19 -2.06 24.02
CA ILE A 379 2.05 -1.06 23.38
C ILE A 379 1.38 -0.65 22.07
N ARG A 380 0.77 0.54 22.04
CA ARG A 380 0.10 1.06 20.85
C ARG A 380 1.09 1.19 19.68
N LEU A 381 0.73 0.67 18.51
CA LEU A 381 1.54 0.81 17.31
C LEU A 381 1.55 2.25 16.80
N VAL A 382 2.73 2.74 16.47
CA VAL A 382 2.97 3.89 15.60
C VAL A 382 3.44 3.33 14.27
N ASP A 383 2.64 3.50 13.23
CA ASP A 383 2.92 2.96 11.89
C ASP A 383 4.07 3.74 11.25
N LEU A 384 5.28 3.29 11.57
CA LEU A 384 6.54 3.88 11.16
C LEU A 384 7.58 2.76 10.98
N SER A 385 8.08 2.61 9.76
CA SER A 385 9.13 1.65 9.44
C SER A 385 10.50 2.08 9.95
N CYS A 386 11.48 1.17 9.98
CA CYS A 386 12.89 1.51 10.28
C CYS A 386 13.43 2.57 9.31
N PHE A 387 13.08 2.46 8.04
CA PHE A 387 13.51 3.38 7.01
C PHE A 387 12.96 4.80 7.24
N ASP A 388 11.67 4.90 7.56
CA ASP A 388 11.00 6.19 7.81
C ASP A 388 11.50 6.83 9.11
N TYR A 389 11.89 6.02 10.12
CA TYR A 389 12.53 6.51 11.34
C TYR A 389 13.88 7.20 11.06
N GLY A 390 14.47 6.94 9.91
CA GLY A 390 15.66 7.61 9.41
C GLY A 390 16.96 7.10 10.00
N GLY A 391 16.99 5.90 10.58
CA GLY A 391 18.19 5.24 11.11
C GLY A 391 17.86 3.90 11.76
N TYR A 392 18.91 3.15 12.05
CA TYR A 392 18.86 1.80 12.61
C TYR A 392 19.40 1.75 14.04
N ASP A 393 19.49 2.90 14.71
CA ASP A 393 19.76 2.96 16.15
C ASP A 393 18.59 2.31 16.89
N ALA A 394 18.86 1.28 17.70
CA ALA A 394 17.83 0.56 18.42
C ALA A 394 17.10 1.47 19.42
N PRO A 395 15.78 1.64 19.31
CA PRO A 395 15.01 2.47 20.24
C PRO A 395 14.99 1.86 21.64
N SER A 396 15.10 2.68 22.69
CA SER A 396 15.12 2.23 24.08
C SER A 396 13.84 1.49 24.46
N ALA A 397 13.95 0.19 24.77
CA ALA A 397 12.84 -0.63 25.24
C ALA A 397 12.28 -0.13 26.61
N ASP A 398 13.12 0.53 27.40
CA ASP A 398 12.70 1.15 28.67
C ASP A 398 11.71 2.31 28.43
N VAL A 399 11.98 3.12 27.41
CA VAL A 399 11.07 4.20 26.98
C VAL A 399 9.76 3.62 26.46
N VAL A 400 9.82 2.56 25.65
CA VAL A 400 8.63 1.85 25.13
C VAL A 400 7.75 1.37 26.28
N LEU A 401 8.32 0.68 27.28
CA LEU A 401 7.59 0.19 28.45
C LEU A 401 6.96 1.31 29.27
N LYS A 402 7.63 2.47 29.36
CA LYS A 402 7.14 3.66 30.07
C LYS A 402 6.01 4.36 29.31
N LYS A 403 6.15 4.53 28.02
CA LYS A 403 5.24 5.34 27.17
C LYS A 403 4.05 4.57 26.64
N ARG A 404 4.17 3.22 26.51
CA ARG A 404 3.13 2.33 26.00
C ARG A 404 2.70 2.62 24.55
N TYR A 405 3.62 3.18 23.74
CA TYR A 405 3.51 3.21 22.30
C TYR A 405 4.89 3.07 21.65
N ALA A 406 4.92 2.50 20.44
CA ALA A 406 6.18 2.19 19.75
C ALA A 406 5.97 2.03 18.24
N SER A 407 7.04 2.31 17.47
CA SER A 407 7.14 1.87 16.07
C SER A 407 7.28 0.35 15.99
N THR A 408 7.10 -0.22 14.80
CA THR A 408 7.39 -1.64 14.53
C THR A 408 8.78 -2.03 15.02
N PHE A 409 9.79 -1.22 14.67
CA PHE A 409 11.17 -1.45 15.09
C PHE A 409 11.31 -1.46 16.62
N ALA A 410 10.74 -0.49 17.32
CA ALA A 410 10.83 -0.40 18.77
C ALA A 410 10.09 -1.55 19.48
N ARG A 411 8.93 -2.00 18.95
CA ARG A 411 8.25 -3.21 19.43
C ARG A 411 9.12 -4.47 19.24
N THR A 412 9.78 -4.58 18.08
CA THR A 412 10.67 -5.70 17.78
C THR A 412 11.88 -5.73 18.71
N VAL A 413 12.48 -4.57 19.05
CA VAL A 413 13.54 -4.46 20.05
C VAL A 413 13.06 -4.90 21.43
N LEU A 414 11.86 -4.48 21.86
CA LEU A 414 11.29 -4.92 23.14
C LEU A 414 11.04 -6.44 23.15
N LEU A 415 10.47 -6.98 22.07
CA LEU A 415 10.22 -8.43 21.93
C LEU A 415 11.53 -9.23 21.98
N TYR A 416 12.58 -8.75 21.31
CA TYR A 416 13.91 -9.37 21.35
C TYR A 416 14.42 -9.51 22.78
N HIS A 417 14.43 -8.44 23.56
CA HIS A 417 14.90 -8.48 24.95
C HIS A 417 14.00 -9.35 25.85
N ALA A 418 12.68 -9.30 25.63
CA ALA A 418 11.73 -10.08 26.42
C ALA A 418 11.88 -11.60 26.18
N LEU A 419 12.05 -12.02 24.93
CA LEU A 419 12.24 -13.43 24.59
C LEU A 419 13.61 -13.95 25.09
N ARG A 420 14.67 -13.15 24.98
CA ARG A 420 15.98 -13.50 25.55
C ARG A 420 15.95 -13.59 27.07
N ARG A 421 15.16 -12.75 27.74
CA ARG A 421 15.02 -12.77 29.22
C ARG A 421 14.43 -14.10 29.72
N ILE A 422 13.60 -14.77 28.93
CA ILE A 422 13.07 -16.11 29.26
C ILE A 422 13.94 -17.25 28.72
N GLY A 423 15.15 -16.96 28.22
CA GLY A 423 16.15 -17.95 27.81
C GLY A 423 15.98 -18.49 26.38
N LEU A 424 15.19 -17.86 25.53
CA LEU A 424 15.05 -18.28 24.13
C LEU A 424 16.25 -17.75 23.29
N PRO A 425 16.79 -18.58 22.38
CA PRO A 425 17.69 -18.11 21.34
C PRO A 425 16.92 -17.25 20.33
N VAL A 426 17.38 -16.00 20.15
CA VAL A 426 16.76 -15.02 19.27
C VAL A 426 17.82 -14.28 18.49
N ASP A 427 17.67 -14.25 17.16
CA ASP A 427 18.46 -13.40 16.28
C ASP A 427 17.61 -12.22 15.83
N PHE A 428 18.19 -11.03 15.94
CA PHE A 428 17.56 -9.82 15.42
C PHE A 428 17.86 -9.71 13.93
N GLY A 429 16.84 -9.44 13.12
CA GLY A 429 16.96 -9.37 11.69
C GLY A 429 16.36 -8.10 11.09
N PHE A 430 16.78 -7.81 9.86
CA PHE A 430 16.27 -6.76 9.00
C PHE A 430 15.85 -7.35 7.66
N ALA A 431 14.74 -6.87 7.12
CA ALA A 431 14.24 -7.31 5.84
C ALA A 431 13.85 -6.13 4.94
N ALA A 432 13.90 -6.37 3.64
CA ALA A 432 13.27 -5.54 2.63
C ALA A 432 12.20 -6.37 1.90
N SER A 433 11.17 -5.70 1.41
CA SER A 433 10.08 -6.36 0.70
C SER A 433 10.58 -7.18 -0.49
N TRP A 434 10.01 -8.36 -0.68
CA TRP A 434 10.26 -9.18 -1.87
C TRP A 434 9.93 -8.42 -3.17
N ARG A 435 8.98 -7.49 -3.15
CA ARG A 435 8.64 -6.64 -4.29
C ARG A 435 9.80 -5.76 -4.72
N GLU A 436 10.63 -5.33 -3.78
CA GLU A 436 11.83 -4.54 -4.02
C GLU A 436 13.08 -5.41 -4.23
N GLY A 437 12.92 -6.72 -4.09
CA GLY A 437 13.94 -7.72 -4.34
C GLY A 437 14.77 -8.12 -3.12
N GLY A 438 14.31 -7.79 -1.90
CA GLY A 438 14.99 -8.15 -0.66
C GLY A 438 16.33 -7.44 -0.45
N ILE A 439 17.00 -7.75 0.66
CA ILE A 439 18.32 -7.22 0.97
C ILE A 439 19.38 -7.86 0.05
N LYS A 440 20.21 -7.03 -0.57
CA LYS A 440 21.31 -7.43 -1.44
C LYS A 440 22.60 -7.53 -0.62
N ARG A 441 23.17 -8.73 -0.52
CA ARG A 441 24.41 -8.96 0.24
C ARG A 441 25.59 -8.13 -0.28
N GLU A 442 25.64 -7.89 -1.58
CA GLU A 442 26.68 -7.12 -2.27
C GLU A 442 26.60 -5.62 -2.04
N ILE A 443 25.59 -5.12 -1.31
CA ILE A 443 25.47 -3.73 -0.87
C ILE A 443 25.56 -3.74 0.68
N PRO A 444 26.75 -3.51 1.27
CA PRO A 444 26.91 -3.62 2.72
C PRO A 444 26.36 -2.41 3.46
N SER A 445 25.02 -2.29 3.47
CA SER A 445 24.33 -1.18 4.09
C SER A 445 22.95 -1.60 4.61
N LEU A 446 22.63 -1.26 5.86
CA LEU A 446 21.30 -1.38 6.44
C LEU A 446 20.26 -0.47 5.75
N GLY A 447 20.71 0.57 5.03
CA GLY A 447 19.81 1.47 4.29
C GLY A 447 18.95 0.81 3.21
N GLN A 448 19.12 -0.48 2.96
CA GLN A 448 18.25 -1.29 2.11
C GLN A 448 17.02 -1.83 2.87
N ALA A 449 17.11 -1.95 4.21
CA ALA A 449 16.07 -2.56 5.02
C ALA A 449 14.86 -1.63 5.18
N GLU A 450 13.69 -2.20 5.08
CA GLU A 450 12.42 -1.51 5.31
C GLU A 450 11.97 -1.68 6.76
N ASP A 451 12.09 -2.90 7.32
CA ASP A 451 11.67 -3.16 8.69
C ASP A 451 12.46 -4.29 9.38
N ALA A 452 12.22 -4.45 10.67
CA ALA A 452 12.84 -5.42 11.54
C ALA A 452 11.96 -6.65 11.74
N LEU A 453 12.61 -7.81 11.94
CA LEU A 453 11.97 -9.06 12.31
C LEU A 453 12.85 -9.85 13.26
N LEU A 454 12.29 -10.85 13.92
CA LEU A 454 13.05 -11.80 14.75
C LEU A 454 13.03 -13.20 14.14
N ARG A 455 14.14 -13.91 14.31
CA ARG A 455 14.24 -15.35 14.11
C ARG A 455 14.45 -15.98 15.49
N VAL A 456 13.49 -16.80 15.92
CA VAL A 456 13.42 -17.38 17.27
C VAL A 456 13.49 -18.90 17.16
N SER A 457 14.33 -19.52 17.97
CA SER A 457 14.39 -20.99 18.07
C SER A 457 13.61 -21.47 19.31
N ILE A 458 12.56 -22.27 19.08
CA ILE A 458 11.71 -22.82 20.15
C ILE A 458 11.53 -24.31 19.89
N ASP A 459 11.88 -25.14 20.85
CA ASP A 459 11.73 -26.61 20.79
C ASP A 459 12.31 -27.25 19.51
N GLY A 460 13.39 -26.66 18.95
CA GLY A 460 14.05 -27.12 17.72
C GLY A 460 13.44 -26.58 16.44
N GLU A 461 12.36 -25.83 16.51
CA GLU A 461 11.76 -25.14 15.35
C GLU A 461 12.24 -23.70 15.24
N THR A 462 12.40 -23.23 14.00
CA THR A 462 12.74 -21.83 13.69
C THR A 462 11.44 -21.06 13.37
N ILE A 463 11.17 -20.04 14.17
CA ILE A 463 9.98 -19.21 14.04
C ILE A 463 10.39 -17.80 13.67
N TYR A 464 9.72 -17.21 12.69
CA TYR A 464 9.92 -15.84 12.27
C TYR A 464 8.75 -14.97 12.77
N VAL A 465 9.05 -13.78 13.28
CA VAL A 465 8.06 -12.89 13.89
C VAL A 465 8.29 -11.45 13.46
N THR A 466 7.22 -10.75 13.07
CA THR A 466 7.17 -9.29 12.89
C THR A 466 6.20 -8.65 13.87
N CYS A 467 6.38 -7.38 14.20
CA CYS A 467 5.51 -6.61 15.11
C CYS A 467 4.79 -5.45 14.41
N ASP A 468 4.59 -5.57 13.10
CA ASP A 468 4.04 -4.55 12.21
C ASP A 468 2.50 -4.46 12.21
N SER A 469 1.82 -5.35 12.95
CA SER A 469 0.37 -5.36 13.06
C SER A 469 -0.07 -5.75 14.47
N ASP A 470 -1.15 -5.14 14.96
CA ASP A 470 -1.79 -5.53 16.22
C ASP A 470 -2.57 -6.85 16.12
N TYR A 471 -2.69 -7.43 14.92
CA TYR A 471 -3.62 -8.50 14.62
C TYR A 471 -2.98 -9.72 13.93
N LEU A 472 -1.66 -9.73 13.76
CA LEU A 472 -0.95 -10.87 13.18
C LEU A 472 -0.63 -11.90 14.27
N PRO A 473 -0.96 -13.19 14.10
CA PRO A 473 -0.63 -14.24 15.08
C PRO A 473 0.89 -14.43 15.24
N PHE A 474 1.33 -14.91 16.39
CA PHE A 474 2.73 -15.28 16.62
C PHE A 474 3.21 -16.35 15.63
N GLY A 475 4.43 -16.19 15.12
CA GLY A 475 4.98 -17.09 14.09
C GLY A 475 4.51 -16.81 12.68
N HIS A 476 3.78 -15.71 12.47
CA HIS A 476 3.49 -15.18 11.15
C HIS A 476 4.35 -13.95 10.88
N ILE A 477 4.70 -13.76 9.62
CA ILE A 477 5.39 -12.56 9.14
C ILE A 477 4.53 -11.88 8.08
N ALA A 478 4.67 -10.56 8.00
CA ALA A 478 3.94 -9.79 6.99
C ALA A 478 4.17 -10.35 5.57
N PRO A 479 3.15 -10.39 4.72
CA PRO A 479 3.27 -10.90 3.35
C PRO A 479 4.40 -10.24 2.55
N ALA A 480 4.73 -8.98 2.83
CA ALA A 480 5.83 -8.26 2.18
C ALA A 480 7.20 -8.90 2.45
N PHE A 481 7.37 -9.55 3.61
CA PHE A 481 8.63 -10.14 4.05
C PHE A 481 8.67 -11.67 3.93
N GLN A 482 7.68 -12.30 3.31
CA GLN A 482 7.69 -13.74 3.04
C GLN A 482 8.52 -14.05 1.80
N GLY A 483 9.40 -15.08 1.86
CA GLY A 483 10.26 -15.53 0.76
C GLY A 483 11.19 -14.43 0.23
N THR A 484 11.75 -13.62 1.12
CA THR A 484 12.68 -12.53 0.78
C THR A 484 14.02 -12.69 1.50
N ALA A 485 15.08 -12.12 0.93
CA ALA A 485 16.36 -12.09 1.58
C ALA A 485 16.36 -11.11 2.76
N ALA A 486 16.76 -11.60 3.93
CA ALA A 486 16.89 -10.84 5.17
C ALA A 486 18.29 -11.00 5.75
N ALA A 487 18.74 -10.03 6.53
CA ALA A 487 20.02 -10.03 7.24
C ALA A 487 19.78 -10.22 8.73
N PHE A 488 20.40 -11.22 9.37
CA PHE A 488 20.28 -11.56 10.78
C PHE A 488 21.58 -11.32 11.52
N LEU A 489 21.53 -10.66 12.67
CA LEU A 489 22.67 -10.45 13.53
C LEU A 489 23.05 -11.75 14.24
N GLU A 490 24.18 -12.33 13.88
CA GLU A 490 24.80 -13.50 14.54
C GLU A 490 26.18 -13.12 15.05
N GLY A 491 26.36 -13.02 16.36
CA GLY A 491 27.60 -12.53 16.97
C GLY A 491 27.91 -11.09 16.56
N ASP A 492 29.00 -10.89 15.84
CA ASP A 492 29.49 -9.58 15.38
C ASP A 492 29.38 -9.41 13.84
N THR A 493 28.53 -10.22 13.20
CA THR A 493 28.32 -10.15 11.75
C THR A 493 26.84 -10.30 11.39
N PHE A 494 26.48 -9.88 10.17
CA PHE A 494 25.19 -10.21 9.59
C PHE A 494 25.31 -11.46 8.71
N THR A 495 24.45 -12.45 8.98
CA THR A 495 24.20 -13.61 8.10
C THR A 495 22.96 -13.38 7.29
N PHE A 496 22.85 -14.04 6.14
CA PHE A 496 21.77 -13.85 5.20
C PHE A 496 20.97 -15.14 5.04
N ALA A 497 19.65 -15.01 5.15
CA ALA A 497 18.72 -16.12 4.92
C ALA A 497 17.50 -15.65 4.13
N ILE A 498 16.86 -16.59 3.45
CA ILE A 498 15.54 -16.34 2.84
C ILE A 498 14.50 -16.65 3.91
N THR A 499 13.62 -15.70 4.16
CA THR A 499 12.47 -15.89 5.05
C THR A 499 11.50 -16.93 4.46
N PRO A 500 10.67 -17.59 5.29
CA PRO A 500 9.70 -18.56 4.79
C PRO A 500 8.77 -17.98 3.73
N GLU A 501 8.44 -18.80 2.74
CA GLU A 501 7.39 -18.48 1.78
C GLU A 501 6.02 -18.48 2.47
N GLY A 502 5.05 -17.81 1.84
CA GLY A 502 3.66 -17.87 2.29
C GLY A 502 3.09 -19.28 2.14
N ASP A 503 2.31 -19.70 3.14
CA ASP A 503 1.61 -20.97 3.15
C ASP A 503 0.12 -20.75 2.84
N ALA A 504 -0.38 -21.37 1.77
CA ALA A 504 -1.78 -21.26 1.36
C ALA A 504 -2.75 -21.81 2.40
N VAL A 505 -2.33 -22.83 3.19
CA VAL A 505 -3.16 -23.41 4.25
C VAL A 505 -3.31 -22.45 5.43
N LYS A 506 -2.24 -21.72 5.76
CA LYS A 506 -2.25 -20.69 6.81
C LYS A 506 -2.89 -19.37 6.33
N ASN A 507 -2.80 -19.05 5.04
CA ASN A 507 -3.36 -17.88 4.42
C ASN A 507 -4.67 -18.23 3.71
N ARG A 508 -5.76 -18.39 4.45
CA ARG A 508 -6.96 -19.01 3.92
C ARG A 508 -8.25 -18.27 4.30
N VAL A 509 -9.20 -18.32 3.36
CA VAL A 509 -10.60 -17.92 3.62
C VAL A 509 -11.49 -19.11 3.28
N ASP A 510 -12.27 -19.57 4.26
CA ASP A 510 -13.30 -20.59 4.06
C ASP A 510 -14.67 -19.93 4.18
N GLN A 511 -15.51 -20.08 3.15
CA GLN A 511 -16.88 -19.58 3.14
C GLN A 511 -17.85 -20.75 3.03
N GLN A 512 -18.81 -20.80 3.94
CA GLN A 512 -19.92 -21.74 3.93
C GLN A 512 -21.23 -20.98 3.90
N VAL A 513 -22.02 -21.22 2.86
CA VAL A 513 -23.29 -20.52 2.63
C VAL A 513 -24.43 -21.53 2.61
N PHE A 514 -25.40 -21.34 3.47
CA PHE A 514 -26.63 -22.11 3.51
C PHE A 514 -27.75 -21.24 2.98
N VAL A 515 -28.40 -21.70 1.92
CA VAL A 515 -29.43 -20.97 1.17
C VAL A 515 -30.72 -21.78 1.21
N LYS A 516 -31.79 -21.19 1.68
CA LYS A 516 -33.13 -21.75 1.55
C LYS A 516 -33.88 -20.96 0.46
N LEU A 517 -34.10 -21.61 -0.68
CA LEU A 517 -34.81 -21.01 -1.81
C LEU A 517 -36.31 -21.24 -1.64
N ALA A 518 -37.08 -20.16 -1.71
CA ALA A 518 -38.52 -20.21 -1.68
C ALA A 518 -39.13 -20.32 -3.10
N ALA A 519 -40.34 -20.82 -3.22
CA ALA A 519 -41.03 -20.97 -4.49
C ALA A 519 -41.34 -19.65 -5.20
N ASN A 520 -41.29 -18.51 -4.50
CA ASN A 520 -41.43 -17.17 -5.05
C ASN A 520 -40.11 -16.55 -5.53
N GLY A 521 -38.98 -17.30 -5.46
CA GLY A 521 -37.66 -16.84 -5.89
C GLY A 521 -36.87 -16.06 -4.83
N SER A 522 -37.41 -15.84 -3.65
CA SER A 522 -36.65 -15.26 -2.54
C SER A 522 -35.76 -16.29 -1.87
N VAL A 523 -34.68 -15.83 -1.20
CA VAL A 523 -33.80 -16.70 -0.43
C VAL A 523 -33.55 -16.16 0.96
N ASP A 524 -33.51 -17.09 1.94
CA ASP A 524 -32.95 -16.85 3.26
C ASP A 524 -31.57 -17.47 3.32
N VAL A 525 -30.60 -16.71 3.81
CA VAL A 525 -29.18 -17.05 3.71
C VAL A 525 -28.52 -16.99 5.09
N ARG A 526 -27.71 -18.01 5.40
CA ARG A 526 -26.70 -17.97 6.46
C ARG A 526 -25.33 -18.15 5.81
N ASP A 527 -24.48 -17.12 5.91
CA ASP A 527 -23.15 -17.06 5.33
C ASP A 527 -22.11 -17.02 6.46
N VAL A 528 -21.25 -18.01 6.52
CA VAL A 528 -20.20 -18.16 7.54
C VAL A 528 -18.85 -18.09 6.86
N ARG A 529 -18.05 -17.10 7.23
CA ARG A 529 -16.72 -16.86 6.69
C ARG A 529 -15.68 -17.00 7.77
N CYS A 530 -14.72 -17.89 7.56
CA CYS A 530 -13.59 -18.13 8.43
C CYS A 530 -12.32 -17.58 7.79
N PHE A 531 -11.66 -16.63 8.44
CA PHE A 531 -10.46 -15.96 7.95
C PHE A 531 -9.24 -16.43 8.72
N ARG A 532 -8.12 -16.69 8.01
CA ARG A 532 -6.84 -17.12 8.58
C ARG A 532 -5.68 -16.33 8.02
N GLY A 533 -4.66 -16.12 8.86
CA GLY A 533 -3.43 -15.42 8.50
C GLY A 533 -3.65 -13.95 8.14
N PRO A 534 -3.06 -13.44 7.05
CA PRO A 534 -3.17 -12.02 6.68
C PRO A 534 -4.61 -11.54 6.47
N PHE A 535 -5.54 -12.43 6.15
CA PHE A 535 -6.95 -12.08 5.96
C PHE A 535 -7.66 -11.75 7.28
N GLU A 536 -7.10 -12.17 8.42
CA GLU A 536 -7.64 -11.84 9.73
C GLU A 536 -7.42 -10.39 10.10
N THR A 537 -6.26 -9.82 9.71
CA THR A 537 -5.83 -8.48 10.15
C THR A 537 -6.85 -7.40 9.82
N GLY A 538 -7.37 -7.41 8.59
CA GLY A 538 -8.39 -6.46 8.15
C GLY A 538 -9.73 -6.63 8.88
N ILE A 539 -10.10 -7.89 9.22
CA ILE A 539 -11.36 -8.17 9.92
C ILE A 539 -11.23 -7.89 11.42
N ARG A 540 -10.09 -8.23 12.03
CA ARG A 540 -9.86 -7.94 13.47
C ARG A 540 -9.90 -6.45 13.77
N GLY A 541 -9.51 -5.60 12.83
CA GLY A 541 -9.58 -4.13 12.95
C GLY A 541 -10.99 -3.61 13.25
N ILE A 542 -12.04 -4.34 12.87
CA ILE A 542 -13.45 -4.01 13.19
C ILE A 542 -13.74 -3.99 14.70
N LYS A 543 -12.86 -4.60 15.53
CA LYS A 543 -12.98 -4.63 16.98
C LYS A 543 -13.14 -3.22 17.56
N ALA A 544 -12.37 -2.26 17.07
CA ALA A 544 -12.39 -0.88 17.55
C ALA A 544 -13.66 -0.11 17.12
N ALA A 545 -14.42 -0.62 16.13
CA ALA A 545 -15.62 0.03 15.62
C ALA A 545 -16.81 -0.12 16.58
N LYS A 546 -17.68 0.88 16.62
CA LYS A 546 -18.95 0.84 17.37
C LYS A 546 -19.92 -0.18 16.73
N THR A 547 -20.88 -0.65 17.48
CA THR A 547 -21.87 -1.62 17.01
C THR A 547 -22.59 -1.17 15.74
N ALA A 548 -22.93 0.12 15.65
CA ALA A 548 -23.56 0.68 14.45
C ALA A 548 -22.64 0.60 13.22
N GLU A 549 -21.35 0.86 13.37
CA GLU A 549 -20.35 0.79 12.29
C GLU A 549 -20.12 -0.67 11.85
N LYS A 550 -20.08 -1.59 12.83
CA LYS A 550 -20.01 -3.04 12.56
C LYS A 550 -21.22 -3.51 11.75
N ARG A 551 -22.42 -3.01 12.09
CA ARG A 551 -23.65 -3.31 11.35
C ARG A 551 -23.58 -2.76 9.93
N ILE A 552 -23.16 -1.50 9.72
CA ILE A 552 -22.98 -0.92 8.39
C ILE A 552 -21.98 -1.73 7.56
N SER A 553 -20.88 -2.18 8.15
CA SER A 553 -19.90 -3.05 7.48
C SER A 553 -20.53 -4.38 7.04
N ALA A 554 -21.32 -5.01 7.90
CA ALA A 554 -22.04 -6.23 7.59
C ALA A 554 -23.11 -6.00 6.49
N GLU A 555 -23.88 -4.92 6.57
CA GLU A 555 -24.85 -4.52 5.52
C GLU A 555 -24.19 -4.29 4.17
N ASN A 556 -23.06 -3.61 4.14
CA ASN A 556 -22.27 -3.42 2.91
C ASN A 556 -21.75 -4.75 2.36
N THR A 557 -21.42 -5.70 3.23
CA THR A 557 -20.97 -7.03 2.82
C THR A 557 -22.08 -7.82 2.14
N VAL A 558 -23.30 -7.84 2.70
CA VAL A 558 -24.42 -8.53 2.07
C VAL A 558 -24.94 -7.81 0.82
N LYS A 559 -24.88 -6.48 0.76
CA LYS A 559 -25.24 -5.71 -0.44
C LYS A 559 -24.28 -5.94 -1.62
N ARG A 560 -23.05 -6.34 -1.36
CA ARG A 560 -22.11 -6.77 -2.43
C ARG A 560 -22.50 -8.12 -3.02
N VAL A 561 -23.14 -9.01 -2.24
CA VAL A 561 -23.70 -10.26 -2.77
C VAL A 561 -24.89 -9.94 -3.67
N HIS A 562 -25.81 -9.10 -3.19
CA HIS A 562 -26.96 -8.66 -3.99
C HIS A 562 -27.47 -7.29 -3.52
N PRO A 563 -27.73 -6.32 -4.43
CA PRO A 563 -28.15 -4.96 -4.04
C PRO A 563 -29.42 -4.91 -3.17
N LYS A 564 -30.35 -5.87 -3.37
CA LYS A 564 -31.60 -5.99 -2.60
C LYS A 564 -31.45 -6.79 -1.31
N ALA A 565 -30.25 -7.31 -0.99
CA ALA A 565 -30.03 -8.07 0.24
C ALA A 565 -30.31 -7.21 1.48
N ARG A 566 -31.01 -7.82 2.45
CA ARG A 566 -31.39 -7.18 3.72
C ARG A 566 -30.76 -7.97 4.85
N LEU A 567 -29.81 -7.36 5.57
CA LEU A 567 -29.19 -7.96 6.73
C LEU A 567 -30.23 -8.16 7.86
N ILE A 568 -30.33 -9.36 8.36
CA ILE A 568 -31.15 -9.73 9.52
C ILE A 568 -30.28 -9.67 10.76
N ASP A 569 -29.19 -10.46 10.78
CA ASP A 569 -28.29 -10.58 11.92
C ASP A 569 -26.84 -10.76 11.47
N PHE A 570 -25.88 -10.42 12.36
CA PHE A 570 -24.46 -10.61 12.14
C PHE A 570 -23.72 -10.87 13.45
N ALA A 571 -22.66 -11.65 13.37
CA ALA A 571 -21.76 -11.89 14.49
C ALA A 571 -20.30 -11.99 14.02
N TYR A 572 -19.39 -11.38 14.79
CA TYR A 572 -17.95 -11.58 14.68
C TYR A 572 -17.48 -12.38 15.89
N SER A 573 -16.71 -13.43 15.67
CA SER A 573 -16.13 -14.25 16.73
C SER A 573 -14.60 -14.21 16.68
N ASN A 574 -13.96 -14.40 17.84
CA ASN A 574 -12.50 -14.49 18.00
C ASN A 574 -11.71 -13.23 17.60
N LEU A 575 -12.33 -12.05 17.71
CA LEU A 575 -11.63 -10.80 17.36
C LEU A 575 -10.43 -10.50 18.27
N ASP A 576 -10.45 -10.99 19.50
CA ASP A 576 -9.41 -10.77 20.53
C ASP A 576 -8.41 -11.92 20.65
N ASP A 577 -8.76 -13.08 20.16
CA ASP A 577 -7.97 -14.30 20.25
C ASP A 577 -7.16 -14.51 18.97
N LEU A 578 -5.85 -14.24 19.03
CA LEU A 578 -4.96 -14.39 17.88
C LEU A 578 -4.64 -15.87 17.54
N GLU A 579 -4.93 -16.79 18.42
CA GLU A 579 -4.74 -18.24 18.20
C GLU A 579 -5.90 -18.86 17.40
N ALA A 580 -7.08 -18.28 17.49
CA ALA A 580 -8.27 -18.75 16.79
C ALA A 580 -8.57 -17.91 15.54
N PRO A 581 -8.98 -18.55 14.43
CA PRO A 581 -9.36 -17.81 13.23
C PRO A 581 -10.57 -16.92 13.49
N VAL A 582 -10.60 -15.77 12.81
CA VAL A 582 -11.78 -14.88 12.88
C VAL A 582 -12.93 -15.48 12.08
N VAL A 583 -14.11 -15.49 12.68
CA VAL A 583 -15.34 -15.94 12.02
C VAL A 583 -16.34 -14.79 11.93
N LEU A 584 -16.82 -14.54 10.71
CA LEU A 584 -17.96 -13.64 10.44
C LEU A 584 -19.16 -14.50 10.04
N THR A 585 -20.24 -14.42 10.80
CA THR A 585 -21.52 -15.03 10.47
C THR A 585 -22.52 -13.93 10.07
N LEU A 586 -23.18 -14.10 8.93
CA LEU A 586 -24.19 -13.19 8.41
C LEU A 586 -25.49 -13.97 8.18
N SER A 587 -26.62 -13.42 8.60
CA SER A 587 -27.96 -13.90 8.25
C SER A 587 -28.67 -12.80 7.50
N TYR A 588 -29.19 -13.09 6.30
CA TYR A 588 -29.83 -12.09 5.45
C TYR A 588 -30.86 -12.69 4.50
N HIS A 589 -31.76 -11.84 4.04
CA HIS A 589 -32.80 -12.18 3.08
C HIS A 589 -32.56 -11.45 1.76
N ILE A 590 -32.76 -12.14 0.63
CA ILE A 590 -32.73 -11.54 -0.70
C ILE A 590 -34.09 -11.80 -1.37
N PRO A 591 -34.92 -10.78 -1.55
CA PRO A 591 -36.11 -10.91 -2.40
C PRO A 591 -35.67 -11.00 -3.87
N ASP A 592 -36.36 -11.78 -4.66
CA ASP A 592 -36.10 -11.92 -6.10
C ASP A 592 -34.66 -12.37 -6.45
N ALA A 593 -34.05 -13.26 -5.64
CA ALA A 593 -32.74 -13.83 -5.91
C ALA A 593 -32.76 -14.79 -7.12
N ALA A 594 -33.90 -15.46 -7.32
CA ALA A 594 -34.19 -16.28 -8.48
C ALA A 594 -35.30 -15.62 -9.32
N LEU A 595 -35.13 -15.69 -10.64
CA LEU A 595 -36.09 -15.16 -11.61
C LEU A 595 -37.05 -16.24 -12.05
N THR A 596 -38.35 -15.99 -12.00
CA THR A 596 -39.35 -16.85 -12.62
C THR A 596 -39.40 -16.54 -14.12
N ALA A 597 -38.80 -17.43 -14.92
CA ALA A 597 -38.69 -17.25 -16.36
C ALA A 597 -40.00 -17.65 -17.11
N SER A 598 -40.81 -18.54 -16.48
CA SER A 598 -42.15 -18.95 -16.94
C SER A 598 -42.88 -19.62 -15.78
N ASP A 599 -44.17 -20.02 -16.01
CA ASP A 599 -44.93 -20.79 -15.00
C ASP A 599 -44.27 -22.10 -14.60
N LYS A 600 -43.27 -22.58 -15.38
CA LYS A 600 -42.58 -23.83 -15.18
C LYS A 600 -41.11 -23.70 -14.82
N LEU A 601 -40.49 -22.56 -15.10
CA LEU A 601 -39.03 -22.40 -14.98
C LEU A 601 -38.70 -21.27 -14.01
N MET A 602 -37.73 -21.57 -13.13
CA MET A 602 -37.05 -20.63 -12.26
C MET A 602 -35.54 -20.68 -12.56
N ALA A 603 -34.84 -19.54 -12.53
CA ALA A 603 -33.43 -19.50 -12.76
C ALA A 603 -32.73 -18.57 -11.76
N MET A 604 -31.60 -18.96 -11.20
CA MET A 604 -30.79 -18.14 -10.32
C MET A 604 -29.31 -18.21 -10.68
N LYS A 605 -28.56 -17.15 -10.39
CA LYS A 605 -27.10 -17.21 -10.39
C LYS A 605 -26.58 -17.70 -9.03
N ASN A 606 -25.36 -18.26 -9.04
CA ASN A 606 -24.66 -18.48 -7.78
C ASN A 606 -24.06 -17.16 -7.31
N LEU A 607 -24.81 -16.43 -6.46
CA LEU A 607 -24.48 -15.08 -6.00
C LEU A 607 -23.26 -15.01 -5.06
N TRP A 608 -22.77 -16.16 -4.58
CA TRP A 608 -21.68 -16.24 -3.60
C TRP A 608 -20.32 -16.55 -4.24
N VAL A 609 -20.31 -16.78 -5.53
CA VAL A 609 -19.12 -16.94 -6.35
C VAL A 609 -18.94 -15.66 -7.16
N ASN A 610 -17.81 -15.03 -7.02
CA ASN A 610 -17.47 -13.82 -7.77
C ASN A 610 -15.98 -13.86 -8.13
N PHE A 611 -15.68 -14.05 -9.40
CA PHE A 611 -14.34 -14.04 -9.93
C PHE A 611 -14.07 -12.72 -10.65
N GLU A 612 -13.33 -11.82 -9.99
CA GLU A 612 -12.95 -10.55 -10.59
C GLU A 612 -12.03 -10.77 -11.82
N SER A 613 -12.57 -10.49 -12.98
CA SER A 613 -11.81 -10.58 -14.26
C SER A 613 -10.91 -9.37 -14.52
N GLY A 614 -11.00 -8.33 -13.70
CA GLY A 614 -10.27 -7.06 -13.90
C GLY A 614 -8.77 -7.23 -14.07
N SER A 615 -8.13 -8.15 -13.32
CA SER A 615 -6.70 -8.42 -13.43
C SER A 615 -6.27 -9.04 -14.76
N ALA A 616 -7.20 -9.56 -15.54
CA ALA A 616 -7.00 -10.20 -16.86
C ALA A 616 -7.68 -9.43 -18.01
N SER A 617 -8.02 -8.15 -17.80
CA SER A 617 -8.73 -7.31 -18.79
C SER A 617 -7.89 -6.95 -20.01
N LEU A 618 -6.56 -6.91 -19.90
CA LEU A 618 -5.67 -6.59 -21.02
C LEU A 618 -5.62 -7.73 -22.04
N ALA A 619 -5.53 -7.40 -23.32
CA ALA A 619 -5.32 -8.38 -24.38
C ALA A 619 -3.93 -9.02 -24.28
N SER A 620 -2.92 -8.22 -23.92
CA SER A 620 -1.53 -8.62 -23.68
C SER A 620 -0.95 -7.71 -22.61
N ARG A 621 0.18 -8.09 -22.03
CA ARG A 621 0.93 -7.28 -21.04
C ARG A 621 2.31 -6.96 -21.57
N THR A 622 2.82 -5.82 -21.13
CA THR A 622 4.20 -5.39 -21.39
C THR A 622 5.09 -5.75 -20.20
N TYR A 623 4.55 -5.69 -19.00
CA TYR A 623 5.32 -5.82 -17.75
C TYR A 623 4.96 -7.09 -16.99
N PRO A 624 5.92 -7.63 -16.21
CA PRO A 624 5.64 -8.74 -15.29
C PRO A 624 4.51 -8.40 -14.32
N MET A 625 3.72 -9.39 -13.95
CA MET A 625 2.64 -9.27 -13.00
C MET A 625 2.99 -10.01 -11.71
N ASP A 626 2.69 -9.41 -10.55
CA ASP A 626 2.88 -10.00 -9.24
C ASP A 626 1.54 -10.52 -8.66
N CYS A 627 1.57 -11.76 -8.16
CA CYS A 627 0.56 -12.28 -7.24
C CYS A 627 1.09 -12.10 -5.81
N PHE A 628 0.40 -11.31 -4.99
CA PHE A 628 0.98 -10.75 -3.76
C PHE A 628 1.02 -11.70 -2.57
N VAL A 629 0.07 -12.63 -2.48
CA VAL A 629 -0.08 -13.52 -1.33
C VAL A 629 -0.29 -14.94 -1.82
N THR A 630 0.50 -15.89 -1.30
CA THR A 630 0.18 -17.31 -1.42
C THR A 630 -1.04 -17.59 -0.53
N SER A 631 -2.15 -18.00 -1.12
CA SER A 631 -3.42 -18.13 -0.42
C SER A 631 -4.33 -19.19 -1.01
N GLU A 632 -5.30 -19.63 -0.20
CA GLU A 632 -6.38 -20.52 -0.63
C GLU A 632 -7.73 -19.94 -0.20
N THR A 633 -8.69 -19.95 -1.09
CA THR A 633 -10.09 -19.65 -0.77
C THR A 633 -10.94 -20.87 -1.13
N THR A 634 -11.84 -21.25 -0.23
CA THR A 634 -12.84 -22.28 -0.52
C THR A 634 -14.22 -21.71 -0.31
N THR A 635 -15.14 -22.00 -1.23
CA THR A 635 -16.55 -21.66 -1.09
C THR A 635 -17.38 -22.93 -1.16
N THR A 636 -18.27 -23.10 -0.20
CA THR A 636 -19.27 -24.16 -0.22
C THR A 636 -20.64 -23.51 -0.11
N VAL A 637 -21.49 -23.72 -1.12
CA VAL A 637 -22.86 -23.21 -1.12
C VAL A 637 -23.83 -24.39 -1.12
N VAL A 638 -24.66 -24.46 -0.11
CA VAL A 638 -25.71 -25.50 0.07
C VAL A 638 -27.04 -24.82 -0.21
N ILE A 639 -27.73 -25.21 -1.29
CA ILE A 639 -29.02 -24.63 -1.68
C ILE A 639 -30.12 -25.66 -1.47
N GLU A 640 -31.01 -25.40 -0.52
CA GLU A 640 -32.23 -26.18 -0.32
C GLU A 640 -33.29 -25.71 -1.34
N LEU A 641 -33.74 -26.62 -2.20
CA LEU A 641 -34.72 -26.36 -3.24
C LEU A 641 -36.14 -26.41 -2.70
N PRO A 642 -37.08 -25.56 -3.22
CA PRO A 642 -38.50 -25.66 -2.86
C PRO A 642 -39.09 -26.95 -3.40
N ASP A 643 -40.07 -27.51 -2.68
CA ASP A 643 -40.68 -28.83 -2.99
C ASP A 643 -41.28 -28.94 -4.39
N SER A 644 -41.64 -27.81 -4.96
CA SER A 644 -42.29 -27.72 -6.30
C SER A 644 -41.33 -27.63 -7.45
N TYR A 645 -40.01 -27.67 -7.22
CA TYR A 645 -38.99 -27.49 -8.28
C TYR A 645 -37.89 -28.52 -8.18
N ASP A 646 -37.42 -29.00 -9.35
CA ASP A 646 -36.25 -29.87 -9.50
C ASP A 646 -35.17 -29.15 -10.34
N TRP A 647 -33.90 -29.48 -10.09
CA TRP A 647 -32.79 -28.92 -10.83
C TRP A 647 -32.71 -29.56 -12.22
N VAL A 648 -32.50 -28.73 -13.24
CA VAL A 648 -32.13 -29.17 -14.60
C VAL A 648 -30.60 -29.34 -14.63
N PRO A 649 -30.06 -30.56 -14.58
CA PRO A 649 -28.63 -30.79 -14.43
C PRO A 649 -27.83 -30.30 -15.63
N TRP A 650 -26.75 -29.60 -15.36
CA TRP A 650 -25.67 -29.38 -16.30
C TRP A 650 -24.39 -29.96 -15.68
N ASN A 651 -23.89 -31.07 -16.27
CA ASN A 651 -22.70 -31.76 -15.75
C ASN A 651 -21.46 -31.10 -16.31
N ARG A 652 -20.90 -30.13 -15.62
CA ARG A 652 -19.57 -29.58 -15.91
C ARG A 652 -18.77 -29.52 -14.62
N THR A 653 -17.67 -30.24 -14.56
CA THR A 653 -16.60 -30.01 -13.59
C THR A 653 -15.65 -29.00 -14.19
N PHE A 654 -15.32 -27.99 -13.42
CA PHE A 654 -14.40 -26.93 -13.82
C PHE A 654 -13.06 -27.20 -13.11
N SER A 655 -12.01 -27.27 -13.89
CA SER A 655 -10.65 -27.37 -13.36
C SER A 655 -9.72 -26.58 -14.28
N TYR A 656 -9.09 -25.57 -13.72
CA TYR A 656 -8.16 -24.71 -14.43
C TYR A 656 -6.90 -24.53 -13.61
N ALA A 657 -5.75 -24.62 -14.25
CA ALA A 657 -4.48 -24.43 -13.59
C ALA A 657 -3.51 -23.68 -14.51
N CYS A 658 -2.70 -22.83 -13.93
CA CYS A 658 -1.48 -22.28 -14.53
C CYS A 658 -0.35 -22.35 -13.50
N SER A 659 0.82 -21.85 -13.83
CA SER A 659 2.01 -22.00 -12.98
C SER A 659 1.86 -21.47 -11.54
N PHE A 660 0.86 -20.63 -11.25
CA PHE A 660 0.67 -19.99 -9.93
C PHE A 660 -0.80 -19.92 -9.48
N LEU A 661 -1.73 -20.47 -10.27
CA LEU A 661 -3.16 -20.51 -9.96
C LEU A 661 -3.68 -21.93 -10.20
N ASP A 662 -4.46 -22.42 -9.23
CA ASP A 662 -5.19 -23.69 -9.30
C ASP A 662 -6.63 -23.43 -8.88
N PHE A 663 -7.58 -23.76 -9.74
CA PHE A 663 -9.00 -23.58 -9.51
C PHE A 663 -9.76 -24.86 -9.85
N GLY A 664 -10.63 -25.26 -8.94
CA GLY A 664 -11.57 -26.35 -9.17
C GLY A 664 -12.95 -26.01 -8.63
N ALA A 665 -13.99 -26.33 -9.38
CA ALA A 665 -15.38 -26.15 -8.92
C ALA A 665 -16.27 -27.31 -9.39
N SER A 666 -17.28 -27.61 -8.60
CA SER A 666 -18.28 -28.64 -8.87
C SER A 666 -19.66 -28.21 -8.38
N LEU A 667 -20.70 -28.64 -9.10
CA LEU A 667 -22.08 -28.55 -8.67
C LEU A 667 -22.71 -29.95 -8.73
N THR A 668 -23.26 -30.41 -7.63
CA THR A 668 -23.90 -31.73 -7.49
C THR A 668 -25.23 -31.60 -6.79
N GLN A 669 -26.13 -32.58 -7.01
CA GLN A 669 -27.42 -32.67 -6.33
C GLN A 669 -27.45 -33.89 -5.42
N ASN A 670 -27.97 -33.70 -4.22
CA ASN A 670 -28.30 -34.80 -3.29
C ASN A 670 -29.71 -34.59 -2.72
N GLY A 671 -30.66 -35.36 -3.21
CA GLY A 671 -32.07 -35.15 -2.91
C GLY A 671 -32.54 -33.75 -3.34
N ARG A 672 -33.04 -32.97 -2.43
CA ARG A 672 -33.52 -31.60 -2.65
C ARG A 672 -32.47 -30.53 -2.37
N THR A 673 -31.22 -30.93 -2.26
CA THR A 673 -30.14 -30.01 -1.97
C THR A 673 -29.15 -29.95 -3.13
N LEU A 674 -28.84 -28.76 -3.62
CA LEU A 674 -27.70 -28.52 -4.50
C LEU A 674 -26.48 -28.15 -3.66
N LEU A 675 -25.35 -28.75 -3.96
CA LEU A 675 -24.07 -28.49 -3.36
C LEU A 675 -23.12 -27.94 -4.42
N PHE A 676 -22.81 -26.66 -4.33
CA PHE A 676 -21.69 -26.06 -5.05
C PHE A 676 -20.48 -26.04 -4.13
N ALA A 677 -19.33 -26.42 -4.66
CA ALA A 677 -18.05 -26.30 -3.96
C ALA A 677 -16.97 -25.81 -4.93
N ASP A 678 -16.19 -24.83 -4.49
CA ASP A 678 -14.98 -24.40 -5.19
C ASP A 678 -13.77 -24.38 -4.28
N ARG A 679 -12.61 -24.41 -4.93
CA ARG A 679 -11.31 -24.15 -4.33
C ARG A 679 -10.48 -23.31 -5.30
N PHE A 680 -10.04 -22.16 -4.83
CA PHE A 680 -9.18 -21.25 -5.53
C PHE A 680 -7.87 -21.07 -4.77
N ARG A 681 -6.76 -21.51 -5.36
CA ARG A 681 -5.43 -21.42 -4.75
C ARG A 681 -4.51 -20.58 -5.62
N VAL A 682 -3.84 -19.64 -4.99
CA VAL A 682 -2.84 -18.76 -5.62
C VAL A 682 -1.50 -18.95 -4.94
N SER A 683 -0.43 -19.10 -5.72
CA SER A 683 0.95 -19.04 -5.25
C SER A 683 1.55 -17.69 -5.62
N ARG A 684 2.23 -17.05 -4.67
CA ARG A 684 2.91 -15.79 -4.96
C ARG A 684 4.02 -16.02 -6.00
N LYS A 685 3.92 -15.37 -7.14
CA LYS A 685 4.95 -15.43 -8.21
C LYS A 685 4.95 -14.13 -9.02
N THR A 686 6.14 -13.73 -9.44
CA THR A 686 6.32 -12.77 -10.52
C THR A 686 6.45 -13.54 -11.83
N PHE A 687 5.73 -13.17 -12.88
CA PHE A 687 5.77 -13.86 -14.17
C PHE A 687 5.91 -12.88 -15.34
N GLN A 688 6.48 -13.38 -16.44
CA GLN A 688 6.65 -12.61 -17.66
C GLN A 688 5.38 -12.68 -18.53
N PRO A 689 5.00 -11.59 -19.20
CA PRO A 689 3.77 -11.54 -19.99
C PRO A 689 3.72 -12.57 -21.13
N ALA A 690 4.84 -12.77 -21.81
CA ALA A 690 4.91 -13.64 -22.98
C ALA A 690 4.64 -15.12 -22.64
N ASP A 691 5.05 -15.56 -21.46
CA ASP A 691 5.06 -16.99 -21.12
C ASP A 691 3.84 -17.41 -20.29
N ALA A 692 3.39 -16.55 -19.39
CA ALA A 692 2.40 -16.92 -18.39
C ALA A 692 1.07 -16.18 -18.50
N TYR A 693 1.05 -14.93 -18.97
CA TYR A 693 -0.15 -14.12 -18.99
C TYR A 693 -1.29 -14.69 -19.88
N PRO A 694 -1.05 -15.23 -21.09
CA PRO A 694 -2.12 -15.83 -21.89
C PRO A 694 -2.83 -16.98 -21.16
N GLN A 695 -2.08 -17.82 -20.44
CA GLN A 695 -2.65 -18.93 -19.65
C GLN A 695 -3.44 -18.40 -18.46
N TYR A 696 -2.90 -17.41 -17.75
CA TYR A 696 -3.61 -16.74 -16.66
C TYR A 696 -4.93 -16.12 -17.12
N ARG A 697 -4.90 -15.39 -18.25
CA ARG A 697 -6.07 -14.77 -18.84
C ARG A 697 -7.13 -15.81 -19.23
N ALA A 698 -6.73 -16.92 -19.82
CA ALA A 698 -7.62 -18.02 -20.16
C ALA A 698 -8.28 -18.62 -18.91
N CYS A 699 -7.50 -18.86 -17.85
CA CYS A 699 -8.02 -19.30 -16.54
C CYS A 699 -9.08 -18.34 -15.99
N VAL A 700 -8.75 -17.05 -15.90
CA VAL A 700 -9.64 -16.04 -15.34
C VAL A 700 -10.91 -15.88 -16.18
N SER A 701 -10.81 -15.94 -17.52
CA SER A 701 -11.97 -15.91 -18.40
C SER A 701 -12.89 -17.10 -18.16
N ALA A 702 -12.33 -18.30 -18.03
CA ALA A 702 -13.12 -19.51 -17.77
C ALA A 702 -13.79 -19.48 -16.38
N MET A 703 -13.14 -18.89 -15.37
CA MET A 703 -13.73 -18.66 -14.05
C MET A 703 -14.88 -17.63 -14.12
N ALA A 704 -14.72 -16.56 -14.89
CA ALA A 704 -15.78 -15.57 -15.12
C ALA A 704 -16.98 -16.18 -15.89
N ASP A 705 -16.72 -17.13 -16.81
CA ASP A 705 -17.78 -17.87 -17.48
C ASP A 705 -18.58 -18.74 -16.50
N LEU A 706 -17.92 -19.33 -15.50
CA LEU A 706 -18.59 -20.07 -14.44
C LEU A 706 -19.47 -19.16 -13.58
N ASP A 707 -18.99 -17.97 -13.21
CA ASP A 707 -19.75 -16.97 -12.46
C ASP A 707 -21.03 -16.53 -13.22
N ASN A 708 -21.01 -16.61 -14.55
CA ASN A 708 -22.15 -16.30 -15.41
C ASN A 708 -23.13 -17.47 -15.64
N GLN A 709 -22.85 -18.67 -15.11
CA GLN A 709 -23.75 -19.81 -15.27
C GLN A 709 -25.03 -19.64 -14.43
N TRP A 710 -26.15 -20.05 -15.03
CA TRP A 710 -27.43 -20.07 -14.36
C TRP A 710 -27.74 -21.45 -13.81
N ILE A 711 -28.23 -21.53 -12.59
CA ILE A 711 -28.89 -22.70 -12.01
C ILE A 711 -30.34 -22.64 -12.45
N VAL A 712 -30.74 -23.59 -13.31
CA VAL A 712 -32.10 -23.64 -13.85
C VAL A 712 -32.89 -24.71 -13.09
N LEU A 713 -34.07 -24.36 -12.63
CA LEU A 713 -34.99 -25.21 -11.90
C LEU A 713 -36.27 -25.35 -12.72
N GLU A 714 -36.80 -26.58 -12.86
CA GLU A 714 -38.04 -26.88 -13.51
C GLU A 714 -39.09 -27.29 -12.47
N LYS A 715 -40.34 -26.82 -12.63
CA LYS A 715 -41.42 -27.17 -11.74
C LYS A 715 -41.73 -28.67 -11.87
N ALA A 716 -41.69 -29.39 -10.78
CA ALA A 716 -42.03 -30.80 -10.73
C ALA A 716 -43.48 -31.04 -11.21
N ASP A 717 -43.65 -31.89 -12.22
CA ASP A 717 -44.99 -32.26 -12.67
C ASP A 717 -45.74 -32.98 -11.55
N VAL A 718 -46.85 -32.45 -11.11
CA VAL A 718 -47.74 -33.00 -10.05
C VAL A 718 -48.48 -34.25 -10.59
N GLN A 719 -47.91 -35.07 -11.44
CA GLN A 719 -48.48 -36.33 -11.87
C GLN A 719 -47.48 -37.48 -11.78
N ALA A 720 -47.52 -38.20 -10.67
CA ALA A 720 -47.31 -39.68 -10.57
C ALA A 720 -47.36 -40.16 -9.13
N THR A 721 -48.46 -39.96 -8.40
CA THR A 721 -48.84 -40.89 -7.37
C THR A 721 -50.04 -41.70 -7.88
N ALA A 722 -49.80 -42.48 -8.92
CA ALA A 722 -50.73 -43.58 -9.30
C ALA A 722 -50.13 -44.87 -8.77
N THR A 723 -50.79 -45.45 -7.83
CA THR A 723 -50.65 -46.77 -7.22
C THR A 723 -50.35 -47.84 -8.26
N PRO A 724 -49.39 -48.77 -8.06
CA PRO A 724 -49.20 -49.89 -8.98
C PRO A 724 -50.32 -50.87 -8.77
N ALA A 725 -51.24 -50.95 -9.75
CA ALA A 725 -52.23 -52.03 -9.84
C ALA A 725 -51.46 -53.35 -10.12
N GLN A 726 -51.69 -54.32 -9.24
CA GLN A 726 -51.30 -55.71 -9.40
C GLN A 726 -51.74 -56.28 -10.73
N LYS A 727 -50.83 -56.68 -11.59
CA LYS A 727 -51.11 -57.59 -12.73
C LYS A 727 -50.57 -58.99 -12.41
N LYS A 728 -51.56 -59.92 -12.31
CA LYS A 728 -51.38 -61.37 -12.10
C LYS A 728 -50.50 -61.96 -13.21
N MET A 729 -49.54 -62.79 -12.76
CA MET A 729 -48.82 -63.75 -13.61
C MET A 729 -49.79 -64.75 -14.23
N THR A 730 -49.66 -65.00 -15.54
CA THR A 730 -49.95 -66.30 -16.19
C THR A 730 -48.73 -66.70 -16.97
N ALA A 731 -48.21 -67.89 -16.63
CA ALA A 731 -47.14 -68.56 -17.31
C ALA A 731 -47.64 -69.16 -18.62
N SER A 732 -46.79 -69.19 -19.65
CA SER A 732 -46.75 -70.29 -20.63
C SER A 732 -45.31 -70.36 -21.18
N GLU A 733 -44.78 -71.59 -21.05
CA GLU A 733 -43.59 -72.10 -21.61
C GLU A 733 -43.62 -72.06 -23.16
N THR A 734 -42.50 -71.84 -23.82
CA THR A 734 -41.98 -72.78 -24.83
C THR A 734 -40.57 -72.41 -25.27
N SER A 735 -39.78 -73.46 -25.35
CA SER A 735 -38.41 -73.60 -25.76
C SER A 735 -38.16 -73.31 -27.25
N HIS A 736 -36.98 -72.79 -27.59
CA HIS A 736 -36.02 -73.46 -28.51
C HIS A 736 -34.72 -72.67 -28.72
N THR A 737 -33.67 -73.34 -28.38
CA THR A 737 -32.32 -73.47 -28.96
C THR A 737 -32.04 -72.71 -30.28
N ASP A 738 -30.90 -72.01 -30.37
CA ASP A 738 -29.64 -72.41 -30.97
C ASP A 738 -28.66 -71.23 -31.09
N SER A 739 -27.43 -71.45 -30.69
CA SER A 739 -26.21 -70.78 -31.08
C SER A 739 -25.69 -71.41 -32.40
N PRO A 740 -24.57 -70.99 -33.08
CA PRO A 740 -23.66 -69.83 -32.84
C PRO A 740 -23.17 -69.18 -34.20
N GLY A 741 -22.27 -68.19 -34.06
CA GLY A 741 -21.35 -67.97 -35.17
C GLY A 741 -20.84 -66.50 -35.41
N ASN A 742 -19.64 -66.30 -34.98
CA ASN A 742 -18.54 -65.54 -35.54
C ASN A 742 -18.78 -64.53 -36.71
N ARG A 743 -18.47 -63.31 -36.50
CA ARG A 743 -17.27 -62.59 -37.02
C ARG A 743 -17.09 -61.26 -36.41
#